data_94babf8e83d99dad5af4421872c758fb
#
_entry.id   94babf8e83d99dad5af4421872c758fb
#
_cell.length_a   1.000
_cell.length_b   1.000
_cell.length_c   1.000
_cell.angle_alpha   90.00
_cell.angle_beta   90.00
_cell.angle_gamma   90.00
#
_symmetry.space_group_name_H-M   'P 1'
#
loop_
_entity.id
_entity.type
_entity.pdbx_description
1 polymer ?
#
loop_
_entity_poly.entity_id
_entity_poly.type
_entity_poly.pdbx_seq_one_letter_code
_entity_poly.pdbx_strand_id
1 'polypeptide(L)'
;MRQALHALLLASLSLPTMAAPHALEEIVVEGRKTPLLGLARSASEGVVGAEDLALRPLLRPGDVLEAIPGVVVTQHSGAGKSNQLFLRGFNLDHGTDFATWVDGMPVNLRSHGHGQGYTDINFLIPEMIDQLRFVKGPYHAELGDFSSAGGVHFETRRRVEAPTVSVSAGSNGYERLLAMASRAQESVLTGALEAVRYDGPWRDVEENLEKLNGQLALTRETEAGRWRLHARGYQSRWHSADQIPARAVAEGVLHPLGALDPALGGRSHRFSLGGDGTLRTALGVWTAEAYVIDYRLRLWSNFTYGLDDPARGDQFEQLDDRRMAGGQGTFSWGEDQPLTQRLGIEVRSDVIDNVGLYRTVARQRQEGFRDDAVDQTSVALFYEGAFSLSPRWRSVFGLRADHYDFSVRAADRLNSGGARESQLSPKASLIFSPSETLEAYLSIGRGFHSNDARGVTLRIDPQSGNAADPVDPLVPSTGGELGVKWSPRPGVNSALALWQLDLDSELLFVGDAGNTEATRGSERWGVEFNNFWQLTPAWRLEVDLSWTHGRFQGNAPEGNRIPGAVPFVASSTLSYAPSQGPFATLRLRHLGAYPLAEDNTAKSRGSTLLNLALGWRWPRLRAQLDVLNALDAEDHDIDYFYASRLPGEPEEGVEDLHFKRFEPRQLRATVTLTL
;
A
#
# COMPACT_ATOMS: atom_id res chain seq x y z
N MET A 1 -56.40 -6.90 -11.51
CA MET A 1 -56.89 -6.92 -12.92
C MET A 1 -55.70 -6.53 -13.77
N ARG A 2 -54.94 -7.49 -14.27
CA ARG A 2 -55.02 -8.26 -15.53
C ARG A 2 -55.13 -7.35 -16.76
N GLN A 3 -54.07 -7.49 -17.58
CA GLN A 3 -53.93 -7.23 -19.00
C GLN A 3 -53.35 -5.87 -19.41
N ALA A 4 -52.06 -5.90 -19.78
CA ALA A 4 -51.54 -5.43 -21.05
C ALA A 4 -50.05 -5.80 -21.17
N LEU A 5 -49.78 -7.03 -21.58
CA LEU A 5 -48.52 -7.51 -22.16
C LEU A 5 -48.83 -7.78 -23.65
N HIS A 6 -47.83 -7.61 -24.50
CA HIS A 6 -47.76 -7.94 -25.93
C HIS A 6 -47.83 -6.78 -26.91
N ALA A 7 -46.62 -6.35 -27.30
CA ALA A 7 -46.23 -6.08 -28.69
C ALA A 7 -44.74 -5.88 -28.80
N LEU A 8 -43.96 -6.98 -28.98
CA LEU A 8 -42.57 -6.94 -29.50
C LEU A 8 -42.66 -7.19 -31.01
N LEU A 9 -42.38 -6.15 -31.78
CA LEU A 9 -42.15 -6.25 -33.22
C LEU A 9 -40.79 -6.93 -33.47
N LEU A 10 -40.82 -8.07 -34.14
CA LEU A 10 -39.69 -8.70 -34.79
C LEU A 10 -39.32 -7.90 -36.07
N ALA A 11 -38.29 -7.09 -35.98
CA ALA A 11 -37.58 -6.56 -37.17
C ALA A 11 -36.37 -7.47 -37.45
N SER A 12 -36.49 -8.25 -38.54
CA SER A 12 -35.35 -9.02 -39.09
C SER A 12 -34.35 -8.07 -39.74
N LEU A 13 -33.28 -7.76 -39.02
CA LEU A 13 -32.09 -7.08 -39.55
C LEU A 13 -31.11 -8.15 -40.05
N SER A 14 -30.91 -8.14 -41.39
CA SER A 14 -29.84 -8.86 -42.05
C SER A 14 -28.49 -8.31 -41.56
N LEU A 15 -27.74 -9.12 -40.80
CA LEU A 15 -26.39 -8.83 -40.34
C LEU A 15 -25.42 -8.89 -41.56
N PRO A 16 -24.56 -7.87 -41.75
CA PRO A 16 -23.44 -7.98 -42.66
C PRO A 16 -22.43 -8.99 -42.09
N THR A 17 -21.88 -9.82 -42.97
CA THR A 17 -20.76 -10.71 -42.67
C THR A 17 -19.58 -9.89 -42.15
N MET A 18 -19.32 -9.93 -40.87
CA MET A 18 -18.16 -9.29 -40.25
C MET A 18 -16.89 -10.05 -40.64
N ALA A 19 -15.89 -9.30 -41.12
CA ALA A 19 -14.52 -9.78 -41.23
C ALA A 19 -14.05 -10.31 -39.86
N ALA A 20 -13.22 -11.36 -39.85
CA ALA A 20 -12.64 -11.93 -38.65
C ALA A 20 -11.96 -10.83 -37.82
N PRO A 21 -12.17 -10.77 -36.52
CA PRO A 21 -11.51 -9.78 -35.67
C PRO A 21 -10.00 -9.98 -35.78
N HIS A 22 -9.28 -8.92 -36.16
CA HIS A 22 -7.83 -8.89 -35.96
C HIS A 22 -7.58 -9.14 -34.45
N ALA A 23 -6.74 -10.11 -34.16
CA ALA A 23 -6.27 -10.34 -32.79
C ALA A 23 -5.59 -9.04 -32.33
N LEU A 24 -6.17 -8.37 -31.33
CA LEU A 24 -5.51 -7.27 -30.63
C LEU A 24 -4.20 -7.84 -30.10
N GLU A 25 -3.07 -7.31 -30.52
CA GLU A 25 -1.79 -7.56 -29.87
C GLU A 25 -1.93 -7.05 -28.44
N GLU A 26 -2.06 -7.98 -27.49
CA GLU A 26 -1.98 -7.66 -26.07
C GLU A 26 -0.59 -7.09 -25.83
N ILE A 27 -0.49 -5.78 -25.54
CA ILE A 27 0.80 -5.17 -25.22
C ILE A 27 1.26 -5.82 -23.91
N VAL A 28 2.17 -6.77 -24.02
CA VAL A 28 2.77 -7.43 -22.86
C VAL A 28 3.72 -6.43 -22.22
N VAL A 29 3.29 -5.85 -21.12
CA VAL A 29 4.13 -4.95 -20.32
C VAL A 29 5.04 -5.81 -19.45
N GLU A 30 6.30 -5.96 -19.85
CA GLU A 30 7.31 -6.75 -19.15
C GLU A 30 8.04 -5.95 -18.06
N GLY A 31 7.31 -5.18 -17.23
CA GLY A 31 7.87 -4.39 -16.15
C GLY A 31 8.47 -3.04 -16.59
N ARG A 32 9.44 -2.52 -15.85
CA ARG A 32 10.02 -1.18 -16.05
C ARG A 32 10.73 -1.00 -17.41
N LYS A 33 11.13 -2.06 -18.07
CA LYS A 33 11.78 -2.01 -19.39
C LYS A 33 10.82 -1.63 -20.52
N THR A 34 9.51 -1.85 -20.36
CA THR A 34 8.49 -1.53 -21.35
C THR A 34 8.08 -0.06 -21.23
N PRO A 35 8.20 0.76 -22.27
CA PRO A 35 7.73 2.13 -22.21
C PRO A 35 6.20 2.16 -22.15
N LEU A 36 5.63 3.09 -21.39
CA LEU A 36 4.19 3.32 -21.33
C LEU A 36 3.74 4.46 -22.26
N LEU A 37 4.55 4.84 -23.25
CA LEU A 37 4.19 5.83 -24.26
C LEU A 37 2.96 5.36 -25.04
N GLY A 38 2.01 6.24 -25.28
CA GLY A 38 0.71 5.91 -25.88
C GLY A 38 -0.32 5.33 -24.91
N LEU A 39 0.08 4.85 -23.73
CA LEU A 39 -0.79 4.21 -22.73
C LEU A 39 -1.00 5.07 -21.49
N ALA A 40 0.08 5.68 -20.99
CA ALA A 40 0.07 6.45 -19.75
C ALA A 40 -0.84 7.70 -19.83
N ARG A 41 -1.39 8.10 -18.68
CA ARG A 41 -2.22 9.30 -18.49
C ARG A 41 -1.48 10.38 -17.73
N SER A 42 -0.42 10.00 -17.00
CA SER A 42 0.47 10.89 -16.28
C SER A 42 1.93 10.45 -16.41
N ALA A 43 2.87 11.32 -16.10
CA ALA A 43 4.28 10.96 -16.11
C ALA A 43 4.67 10.04 -14.95
N SER A 44 3.93 10.08 -13.87
CA SER A 44 4.27 9.41 -12.60
C SER A 44 3.55 8.06 -12.41
N GLU A 45 3.17 7.40 -13.48
CA GLU A 45 2.67 6.01 -13.43
C GLU A 45 3.64 5.04 -14.08
N GLY A 46 3.58 3.77 -13.64
CA GLY A 46 4.48 2.74 -14.13
C GLY A 46 4.05 1.32 -13.78
N VAL A 47 4.83 0.37 -14.33
CA VAL A 47 4.69 -1.05 -14.08
C VAL A 47 6.04 -1.62 -13.67
N VAL A 48 6.05 -2.52 -12.67
CA VAL A 48 7.22 -3.28 -12.24
C VAL A 48 6.88 -4.76 -12.38
N GLY A 49 7.67 -5.49 -13.14
CA GLY A 49 7.44 -6.91 -13.41
C GLY A 49 8.11 -7.83 -12.39
N ALA A 50 7.75 -9.11 -12.45
CA ALA A 50 8.31 -10.15 -11.60
C ALA A 50 9.84 -10.25 -11.68
N GLU A 51 10.42 -10.04 -12.86
CA GLU A 51 11.89 -10.07 -13.03
C GLU A 51 12.58 -8.93 -12.28
N ASP A 52 11.98 -7.72 -12.26
CA ASP A 52 12.51 -6.57 -11.54
C ASP A 52 12.42 -6.79 -10.02
N LEU A 53 11.30 -7.37 -9.55
CA LEU A 53 11.10 -7.71 -8.14
C LEU A 53 12.06 -8.80 -7.65
N ALA A 54 12.30 -9.83 -8.46
CA ALA A 54 13.16 -10.97 -8.13
C ALA A 54 14.65 -10.59 -7.96
N LEU A 55 15.05 -9.39 -8.37
CA LEU A 55 16.42 -8.88 -8.19
C LEU A 55 16.59 -8.08 -6.89
N ARG A 56 15.51 -7.72 -6.21
CA ARG A 56 15.54 -6.86 -5.02
C ARG A 56 15.76 -7.68 -3.76
N PRO A 57 16.79 -7.40 -2.95
CA PRO A 57 16.89 -7.95 -1.61
C PRO A 57 15.80 -7.34 -0.74
N LEU A 58 14.98 -8.19 -0.11
CA LEU A 58 13.85 -7.79 0.73
C LEU A 58 14.11 -8.23 2.19
N LEU A 59 14.05 -7.29 3.12
CA LEU A 59 14.08 -7.60 4.54
C LEU A 59 12.71 -8.16 4.99
N ARG A 60 11.62 -7.53 4.50
CA ARG A 60 10.21 -7.78 4.84
C ARG A 60 9.35 -7.85 3.57
N PRO A 61 8.19 -8.51 3.58
CA PRO A 61 7.28 -8.49 2.42
C PRO A 61 6.87 -7.07 1.98
N GLY A 62 6.68 -6.14 2.93
CA GLY A 62 6.34 -4.75 2.65
C GLY A 62 7.32 -4.01 1.76
N ASP A 63 8.59 -4.39 1.78
CA ASP A 63 9.65 -3.74 0.98
C ASP A 63 9.42 -3.88 -0.54
N VAL A 64 8.49 -4.73 -0.99
CA VAL A 64 8.08 -4.79 -2.41
C VAL A 64 7.49 -3.47 -2.89
N LEU A 65 6.86 -2.68 -2.00
CA LEU A 65 6.34 -1.35 -2.31
C LEU A 65 7.45 -0.35 -2.67
N GLU A 66 8.66 -0.54 -2.18
CA GLU A 66 9.80 0.31 -2.56
C GLU A 66 10.28 0.06 -4.01
N ALA A 67 9.64 -0.83 -4.76
CA ALA A 67 9.78 -0.92 -6.20
C ALA A 67 9.08 0.25 -6.93
N ILE A 68 8.17 0.94 -6.24
CA ILE A 68 7.51 2.16 -6.69
C ILE A 68 8.44 3.34 -6.43
N PRO A 69 8.84 4.12 -7.44
CA PRO A 69 9.74 5.25 -7.27
C PRO A 69 9.25 6.25 -6.22
N GLY A 70 10.11 6.60 -5.26
CA GLY A 70 9.81 7.56 -4.20
C GLY A 70 9.05 6.99 -2.99
N VAL A 71 8.62 5.72 -3.02
CA VAL A 71 8.08 5.05 -1.83
C VAL A 71 9.22 4.58 -0.93
N VAL A 72 9.07 4.84 0.37
CA VAL A 72 9.93 4.31 1.43
C VAL A 72 9.07 3.55 2.43
N VAL A 73 9.55 2.38 2.83
CA VAL A 73 8.90 1.47 3.79
C VAL A 73 9.73 1.43 5.06
N THR A 74 9.10 1.70 6.19
CA THR A 74 9.73 1.67 7.52
C THR A 74 8.96 0.78 8.49
N GLN A 75 9.53 0.48 9.64
CA GLN A 75 8.88 -0.30 10.67
C GLN A 75 9.15 0.29 12.06
N HIS A 76 8.11 0.53 12.83
CA HIS A 76 8.22 1.03 14.21
C HIS A 76 7.93 -0.03 15.27
N SER A 77 7.52 -1.23 14.87
CA SER A 77 7.11 -2.32 15.75
C SER A 77 7.69 -3.65 15.26
N GLY A 78 7.09 -4.78 15.60
CA GLY A 78 7.53 -6.11 15.19
C GLY A 78 7.22 -6.44 13.72
N ALA A 79 7.93 -7.42 13.17
CA ALA A 79 7.88 -7.80 11.77
C ALA A 79 6.51 -8.34 11.29
N GLY A 80 5.60 -8.70 12.19
CA GLY A 80 4.24 -9.16 11.86
C GLY A 80 3.21 -8.03 11.70
N LYS A 81 3.55 -6.79 12.05
CA LYS A 81 2.68 -5.62 11.88
C LYS A 81 2.84 -5.03 10.47
N SER A 82 1.82 -4.33 9.97
CA SER A 82 1.93 -3.53 8.75
C SER A 82 3.08 -2.52 8.84
N ASN A 83 3.71 -2.27 7.70
CA ASN A 83 4.75 -1.27 7.58
C ASN A 83 4.17 0.14 7.52
N GLN A 84 4.98 1.13 7.89
CA GLN A 84 4.68 2.54 7.66
C GLN A 84 5.24 2.97 6.31
N LEU A 85 4.47 3.80 5.60
CA LEU A 85 4.76 4.16 4.22
C LEU A 85 4.97 5.67 4.09
N PHE A 86 5.96 6.07 3.29
CA PHE A 86 6.21 7.46 2.92
C PHE A 86 6.17 7.63 1.41
N LEU A 87 5.47 8.65 0.92
CA LEU A 87 5.40 9.01 -0.50
C LEU A 87 5.02 10.48 -0.65
N ARG A 88 5.71 11.22 -1.53
CA ARG A 88 5.36 12.62 -1.85
C ARG A 88 5.19 13.51 -0.61
N GLY A 89 6.05 13.34 0.41
CA GLY A 89 5.98 14.07 1.67
C GLY A 89 4.76 13.73 2.53
N PHE A 90 4.04 12.65 2.23
CA PHE A 90 3.12 12.05 3.18
C PHE A 90 3.85 11.08 4.10
N ASN A 91 3.56 11.15 5.37
CA ASN A 91 3.57 10.00 6.23
C ASN A 91 2.19 9.35 6.08
N LEU A 92 2.12 8.32 5.26
CA LEU A 92 0.86 7.60 4.96
C LEU A 92 0.42 6.71 6.12
N ASP A 93 1.09 6.82 7.28
CA ASP A 93 0.96 5.87 8.37
C ASP A 93 1.03 4.44 7.83
N HIS A 94 -0.01 3.67 7.95
CA HIS A 94 -0.05 2.30 7.41
C HIS A 94 -0.83 2.18 6.08
N GLY A 95 -1.02 3.27 5.31
CA GLY A 95 -1.61 3.22 3.97
C GLY A 95 -2.72 4.23 3.67
N THR A 96 -3.01 5.17 4.56
CA THR A 96 -3.90 6.30 4.25
C THR A 96 -3.42 7.02 2.99
N ASP A 97 -4.34 7.45 2.13
CA ASP A 97 -4.04 8.17 0.88
C ASP A 97 -3.21 7.44 -0.18
N PHE A 98 -2.91 6.15 0.03
CA PHE A 98 -2.28 5.29 -0.97
C PHE A 98 -3.04 3.96 -1.10
N ALA A 99 -3.93 3.91 -2.08
CA ALA A 99 -4.82 2.78 -2.28
C ALA A 99 -4.07 1.54 -2.81
N THR A 100 -4.30 0.40 -2.19
CA THR A 100 -3.61 -0.86 -2.51
C THR A 100 -4.61 -1.95 -2.82
N TRP A 101 -4.42 -2.66 -3.93
CA TRP A 101 -5.22 -3.83 -4.33
C TRP A 101 -4.33 -5.02 -4.66
N VAL A 102 -4.86 -6.22 -4.41
CA VAL A 102 -4.24 -7.49 -4.81
C VAL A 102 -5.29 -8.32 -5.54
N ASP A 103 -5.09 -8.55 -6.85
CA ASP A 103 -6.03 -9.22 -7.74
C ASP A 103 -7.46 -8.67 -7.56
N GLY A 104 -7.61 -7.33 -7.63
CA GLY A 104 -8.89 -6.61 -7.49
C GLY A 104 -9.41 -6.45 -6.06
N MET A 105 -8.90 -7.20 -5.08
CA MET A 105 -9.31 -7.06 -3.68
C MET A 105 -8.60 -5.88 -3.01
N PRO A 106 -9.33 -4.96 -2.34
CA PRO A 106 -8.71 -3.88 -1.59
C PRO A 106 -7.96 -4.41 -0.36
N VAL A 107 -6.83 -3.79 -0.08
CA VAL A 107 -6.02 -4.08 1.12
C VAL A 107 -6.29 -3.07 2.21
N ASN A 108 -6.44 -1.79 1.88
CA ASN A 108 -6.72 -0.72 2.84
C ASN A 108 -8.01 -0.99 3.62
N LEU A 109 -7.91 -0.99 4.95
CA LEU A 109 -9.02 -1.20 5.85
C LEU A 109 -9.55 0.15 6.32
N ARG A 110 -10.83 0.42 6.03
CA ARG A 110 -11.56 1.58 6.54
C ARG A 110 -11.84 1.38 8.02
N SER A 111 -11.92 2.44 8.81
CA SER A 111 -12.26 2.37 10.24
C SER A 111 -11.55 1.21 10.94
N HIS A 112 -10.28 1.34 11.25
CA HIS A 112 -9.48 0.23 11.75
C HIS A 112 -8.99 0.49 13.17
N GLY A 113 -8.87 -0.58 13.98
CA GLY A 113 -8.46 -0.49 15.39
C GLY A 113 -7.09 0.13 15.61
N HIS A 114 -6.18 0.05 14.64
CA HIS A 114 -4.87 0.67 14.72
C HIS A 114 -4.79 2.03 13.98
N GLY A 115 -5.45 2.16 12.85
CA GLY A 115 -5.46 3.41 12.05
C GLY A 115 -6.24 3.21 10.76
N GLN A 116 -7.01 4.22 10.34
CA GLN A 116 -7.74 4.16 9.08
C GLN A 116 -6.80 3.95 7.90
N GLY A 117 -7.28 3.25 6.87
CA GLY A 117 -6.48 2.94 5.70
C GLY A 117 -5.44 1.83 5.91
N TYR A 118 -5.43 1.17 7.07
CA TYR A 118 -4.45 0.14 7.44
C TYR A 118 -4.23 -0.87 6.31
N THR A 119 -3.00 -0.95 5.82
CA THR A 119 -2.61 -1.73 4.64
C THR A 119 -1.55 -2.75 5.01
N ASP A 120 -2.00 -3.93 5.45
CA ASP A 120 -1.12 -5.06 5.74
C ASP A 120 -0.96 -5.95 4.50
N ILE A 121 0.24 -5.98 3.94
CA ILE A 121 0.60 -6.86 2.82
C ILE A 121 1.45 -8.06 3.22
N ASN A 122 1.57 -8.40 4.50
CA ASN A 122 2.31 -9.57 4.98
C ASN A 122 1.75 -10.90 4.45
N PHE A 123 0.50 -10.91 3.97
CA PHE A 123 -0.09 -12.07 3.30
C PHE A 123 0.38 -12.28 1.86
N LEU A 124 1.11 -11.34 1.25
CA LEU A 124 1.70 -11.54 -0.07
C LEU A 124 2.93 -12.43 0.01
N ILE A 125 3.03 -13.33 -0.96
CA ILE A 125 4.24 -14.10 -1.25
C ILE A 125 4.93 -13.38 -2.42
N PRO A 126 6.08 -12.70 -2.21
CA PRO A 126 6.69 -11.85 -3.23
C PRO A 126 6.95 -12.56 -4.56
N GLU A 127 7.36 -13.83 -4.55
CA GLU A 127 7.62 -14.63 -5.75
C GLU A 127 6.36 -14.97 -6.55
N MET A 128 5.18 -14.82 -5.93
CA MET A 128 3.89 -14.98 -6.61
C MET A 128 3.38 -13.70 -7.26
N ILE A 129 4.03 -12.58 -7.06
CA ILE A 129 3.70 -11.33 -7.77
C ILE A 129 4.20 -11.47 -9.22
N ASP A 130 3.31 -11.28 -10.17
CA ASP A 130 3.61 -11.22 -11.59
C ASP A 130 4.00 -9.81 -12.01
N GLN A 131 3.19 -8.84 -11.60
CA GLN A 131 3.47 -7.43 -11.78
C GLN A 131 2.78 -6.58 -10.71
N LEU A 132 3.28 -5.38 -10.54
CA LEU A 132 2.57 -4.30 -9.86
C LEU A 132 2.45 -3.10 -10.82
N ARG A 133 1.26 -2.51 -10.86
CA ARG A 133 1.00 -1.26 -11.58
C ARG A 133 0.72 -0.18 -10.56
N PHE A 134 1.42 0.93 -10.68
CA PHE A 134 1.27 2.06 -9.77
C PHE A 134 0.93 3.34 -10.52
N VAL A 135 0.19 4.19 -9.85
CA VAL A 135 -0.08 5.57 -10.26
C VAL A 135 0.16 6.48 -9.08
N LYS A 136 0.63 7.70 -9.31
CA LYS A 136 0.79 8.71 -8.26
C LYS A 136 -0.08 9.93 -8.58
N GLY A 137 -0.87 10.35 -7.60
CA GLY A 137 -1.89 11.38 -7.75
C GLY A 137 -3.24 10.85 -8.25
N PRO A 138 -4.31 11.66 -8.11
CA PRO A 138 -5.70 11.22 -8.30
C PRO A 138 -6.18 11.38 -9.75
N TYR A 139 -5.44 10.91 -10.77
CA TYR A 139 -5.72 11.22 -12.19
C TYR A 139 -6.54 10.15 -12.93
N HIS A 140 -6.81 8.98 -12.33
CA HIS A 140 -7.55 7.88 -12.91
C HIS A 140 -8.97 7.80 -12.35
N ALA A 141 -10.00 7.66 -13.21
CA ALA A 141 -11.40 7.64 -12.78
C ALA A 141 -11.76 6.41 -11.91
N GLU A 142 -11.05 5.31 -12.06
CA GLU A 142 -11.23 4.11 -11.25
C GLU A 142 -10.76 4.26 -9.79
N LEU A 143 -9.86 5.23 -9.53
CA LEU A 143 -9.32 5.47 -8.20
C LEU A 143 -10.31 6.29 -7.36
N GLY A 144 -10.74 5.72 -6.25
CA GLY A 144 -11.63 6.33 -5.27
C GLY A 144 -10.93 6.58 -3.93
N ASP A 145 -11.42 5.89 -2.90
CA ASP A 145 -10.96 6.02 -1.52
C ASP A 145 -9.45 5.77 -1.33
N PHE A 146 -8.80 6.53 -0.45
CA PHE A 146 -7.37 6.47 -0.14
C PHE A 146 -6.43 6.69 -1.33
N SER A 147 -6.84 7.39 -2.38
CA SER A 147 -6.04 7.53 -3.59
C SER A 147 -5.48 8.94 -3.85
N SER A 148 -5.44 9.82 -2.85
CA SER A 148 -4.93 11.19 -3.00
C SER A 148 -3.46 11.22 -3.42
N ALA A 149 -2.60 10.45 -2.76
CA ALA A 149 -1.20 10.28 -3.16
C ALA A 149 -1.02 9.31 -4.34
N GLY A 150 -1.99 8.43 -4.59
CA GLY A 150 -1.98 7.45 -5.66
C GLY A 150 -2.43 6.07 -5.23
N GLY A 151 -1.97 5.04 -5.94
CA GLY A 151 -2.28 3.65 -5.60
C GLY A 151 -1.46 2.63 -6.36
N VAL A 152 -1.58 1.37 -5.93
CA VAL A 152 -0.91 0.21 -6.50
C VAL A 152 -1.82 -0.98 -6.64
N HIS A 153 -1.77 -1.63 -7.79
CA HIS A 153 -2.43 -2.90 -8.07
C HIS A 153 -1.38 -3.99 -8.22
N PHE A 154 -1.41 -4.98 -7.33
CA PHE A 154 -0.64 -6.20 -7.45
C PHE A 154 -1.44 -7.25 -8.20
N GLU A 155 -0.84 -7.81 -9.24
CA GLU A 155 -1.35 -8.98 -9.95
C GLU A 155 -0.49 -10.18 -9.60
N THR A 156 -1.12 -11.28 -9.15
CA THR A 156 -0.38 -12.50 -8.84
C THR A 156 -0.34 -13.43 -10.03
N ARG A 157 0.73 -14.25 -10.10
CA ARG A 157 0.97 -15.20 -11.19
C ARG A 157 -0.21 -16.11 -11.42
N ARG A 158 -0.64 -16.21 -12.66
CA ARG A 158 -1.66 -17.16 -13.12
C ARG A 158 -1.09 -18.56 -13.29
N ARG A 159 0.21 -18.63 -13.58
CA ARG A 159 0.95 -19.87 -13.78
C ARG A 159 2.38 -19.74 -13.24
N VAL A 160 2.86 -20.78 -12.61
CA VAL A 160 4.27 -21.02 -12.29
C VAL A 160 4.82 -21.96 -13.34
N GLU A 161 5.85 -21.57 -14.06
CA GLU A 161 6.37 -22.31 -15.22
C GLU A 161 6.84 -23.72 -14.87
N ALA A 162 7.47 -23.87 -13.71
CA ALA A 162 7.89 -25.17 -13.18
C ALA A 162 7.73 -25.19 -11.66
N PRO A 163 7.42 -26.34 -11.06
CA PRO A 163 7.36 -26.47 -9.61
C PRO A 163 8.66 -26.00 -8.98
N THR A 164 8.56 -25.19 -7.94
CA THR A 164 9.69 -24.52 -7.32
C THR A 164 9.62 -24.67 -5.81
N VAL A 165 10.74 -25.00 -5.19
CA VAL A 165 10.92 -25.04 -3.73
C VAL A 165 12.10 -24.16 -3.36
N SER A 166 11.92 -23.27 -2.38
CA SER A 166 12.98 -22.42 -1.84
C SER A 166 13.10 -22.62 -0.35
N VAL A 167 14.34 -22.72 0.13
CA VAL A 167 14.67 -22.74 1.55
C VAL A 167 15.62 -21.61 1.82
N SER A 168 15.32 -20.81 2.85
CA SER A 168 16.19 -19.72 3.29
C SER A 168 16.50 -19.88 4.76
N ALA A 169 17.73 -19.52 5.14
CA ALA A 169 18.17 -19.41 6.52
C ALA A 169 19.05 -18.16 6.67
N GLY A 170 19.05 -17.56 7.85
CA GLY A 170 19.81 -16.33 8.05
C GLY A 170 20.05 -15.93 9.49
N SER A 171 20.56 -14.72 9.66
CA SER A 171 20.79 -14.11 10.97
C SER A 171 19.51 -14.04 11.80
N ASN A 172 19.65 -14.00 13.13
CA ASN A 172 18.57 -13.80 14.09
C ASN A 172 17.42 -14.83 13.95
N GLY A 173 17.77 -16.11 13.73
CA GLY A 173 16.77 -17.18 13.67
C GLY A 173 15.88 -17.12 12.42
N TYR A 174 16.28 -16.41 11.36
CA TYR A 174 15.49 -16.35 10.14
C TYR A 174 15.48 -17.69 9.40
N GLU A 175 14.28 -18.24 9.22
CA GLU A 175 14.02 -19.44 8.46
C GLU A 175 12.80 -19.24 7.56
N ARG A 176 12.88 -19.65 6.30
CA ARG A 176 11.75 -19.59 5.36
C ARG A 176 11.70 -20.82 4.46
N LEU A 177 10.52 -21.37 4.31
CA LEU A 177 10.20 -22.39 3.34
C LEU A 177 9.12 -21.86 2.38
N LEU A 178 9.34 -21.99 1.09
CA LEU A 178 8.38 -21.65 0.05
C LEU A 178 8.27 -22.80 -0.95
N ALA A 179 7.03 -23.16 -1.31
CA ALA A 179 6.74 -24.10 -2.38
C ALA A 179 5.69 -23.50 -3.32
N MET A 180 5.91 -23.58 -4.63
CA MET A 180 5.00 -23.08 -5.66
C MET A 180 4.89 -24.09 -6.80
N ALA A 181 3.69 -24.28 -7.32
CA ALA A 181 3.47 -25.15 -8.47
C ALA A 181 2.22 -24.77 -9.26
N SER A 182 2.20 -25.17 -10.53
CA SER A 182 1.01 -25.11 -11.36
C SER A 182 0.78 -26.44 -12.08
N ARG A 183 -0.50 -26.80 -12.24
CA ARG A 183 -0.94 -27.88 -13.10
C ARG A 183 -1.85 -27.30 -14.19
N ALA A 184 -1.37 -27.37 -15.42
CA ALA A 184 -2.11 -26.88 -16.58
C ALA A 184 -2.80 -28.05 -17.30
N GLN A 185 -4.09 -27.86 -17.60
CA GLN A 185 -4.93 -28.69 -18.48
C GLN A 185 -5.81 -27.73 -19.27
N GLU A 186 -7.13 -27.94 -19.36
CA GLU A 186 -8.08 -26.92 -19.89
C GLU A 186 -8.15 -25.68 -18.98
N SER A 187 -7.83 -25.84 -17.71
CA SER A 187 -7.68 -24.77 -16.72
C SER A 187 -6.33 -24.92 -16.02
N VAL A 188 -5.78 -23.81 -15.54
CA VAL A 188 -4.52 -23.79 -14.80
C VAL A 188 -4.83 -23.68 -13.31
N LEU A 189 -4.47 -24.70 -12.55
CA LEU A 189 -4.48 -24.67 -11.09
C LEU A 189 -3.09 -24.24 -10.61
N THR A 190 -3.00 -23.13 -9.89
CA THR A 190 -1.75 -22.57 -9.36
C THR A 190 -1.84 -22.48 -7.84
N GLY A 191 -0.79 -22.93 -7.14
CA GLY A 191 -0.74 -22.87 -5.69
C GLY A 191 0.63 -22.49 -5.17
N ALA A 192 0.65 -21.85 -3.99
CA ALA A 192 1.85 -21.54 -3.23
C ALA A 192 1.61 -21.67 -1.72
N LEU A 193 2.65 -22.11 -1.00
CA LEU A 193 2.68 -22.19 0.46
C LEU A 193 3.99 -21.61 0.96
N GLU A 194 3.92 -20.75 1.98
CA GLU A 194 5.06 -20.13 2.65
C GLU A 194 4.96 -20.29 4.16
N ALA A 195 6.07 -20.68 4.80
CA ALA A 195 6.23 -20.64 6.25
C ALA A 195 7.49 -19.84 6.60
N VAL A 196 7.39 -18.95 7.60
CA VAL A 196 8.51 -18.10 8.05
C VAL A 196 8.59 -18.15 9.57
N ARG A 197 9.83 -18.20 10.08
CA ARG A 197 10.20 -17.95 11.47
C ARG A 197 11.27 -16.87 11.52
N TYR A 198 11.23 -16.04 12.58
CA TYR A 198 12.21 -14.99 12.79
C TYR A 198 12.21 -14.54 14.24
N ASP A 199 13.37 -14.50 14.90
CA ASP A 199 13.51 -14.14 16.30
C ASP A 199 13.85 -12.65 16.48
N GLY A 200 14.30 -11.97 15.41
CA GLY A 200 14.67 -10.56 15.45
C GLY A 200 16.01 -10.29 16.16
N PRO A 201 16.57 -9.08 16.00
CA PRO A 201 17.87 -8.69 16.59
C PRO A 201 17.75 -8.05 17.99
N TRP A 202 16.53 -7.97 18.55
CA TRP A 202 16.25 -7.22 19.78
C TRP A 202 16.80 -7.97 21.02
N ARG A 203 17.28 -7.23 22.04
CA ARG A 203 17.96 -7.83 23.18
C ARG A 203 17.05 -8.30 24.28
N ASP A 204 15.96 -7.55 24.55
CA ASP A 204 15.09 -7.79 25.72
C ASP A 204 13.83 -8.56 25.34
N VAL A 205 13.62 -8.80 24.03
CA VAL A 205 12.49 -9.54 23.48
C VAL A 205 12.91 -10.29 22.22
N GLU A 206 12.58 -11.56 22.13
CA GLU A 206 12.63 -12.32 20.89
C GLU A 206 11.31 -12.12 20.16
N GLU A 207 11.34 -11.72 18.89
CA GLU A 207 10.10 -11.50 18.11
C GLU A 207 9.30 -12.79 17.97
N ASN A 208 9.97 -13.94 17.92
CA ASN A 208 9.30 -15.25 17.78
C ASN A 208 8.20 -15.18 16.69
N LEU A 209 8.50 -14.48 15.59
CA LEU A 209 7.58 -14.39 14.48
C LEU A 209 7.34 -15.78 13.91
N GLU A 210 6.08 -16.16 13.86
CA GLU A 210 5.62 -17.31 13.08
C GLU A 210 4.58 -16.84 12.07
N LYS A 211 4.84 -17.09 10.79
CA LYS A 211 3.97 -16.71 9.68
C LYS A 211 3.69 -17.92 8.79
N LEU A 212 2.43 -18.09 8.42
CA LEU A 212 1.99 -19.06 7.44
C LEU A 212 1.12 -18.37 6.39
N ASN A 213 1.50 -18.52 5.12
CA ASN A 213 0.78 -18.05 3.95
C ASN A 213 0.44 -19.20 3.01
N GLY A 214 -0.76 -19.13 2.43
CA GLY A 214 -1.16 -20.03 1.38
C GLY A 214 -2.03 -19.32 0.34
N GLN A 215 -1.85 -19.66 -0.92
CA GLN A 215 -2.76 -19.24 -1.99
C GLN A 215 -3.01 -20.35 -2.99
N LEU A 216 -4.22 -20.36 -3.54
CA LEU A 216 -4.66 -21.26 -4.58
C LEU A 216 -5.48 -20.45 -5.59
N ALA A 217 -5.23 -20.66 -6.89
CA ALA A 217 -5.98 -20.02 -7.95
C ALA A 217 -6.29 -21.01 -9.08
N LEU A 218 -7.51 -20.94 -9.61
CA LEU A 218 -7.95 -21.69 -10.78
C LEU A 218 -8.24 -20.66 -11.88
N THR A 219 -7.49 -20.72 -12.99
CA THR A 219 -7.64 -19.82 -14.13
C THR A 219 -8.05 -20.62 -15.36
N ARG A 220 -9.01 -20.11 -16.10
CA ARG A 220 -9.39 -20.65 -17.42
C ARG A 220 -9.41 -19.50 -18.42
N GLU A 221 -8.73 -19.73 -19.55
CA GLU A 221 -8.73 -18.85 -20.71
C GLU A 221 -9.50 -19.49 -21.85
N THR A 222 -10.25 -18.70 -22.57
CA THR A 222 -11.04 -19.09 -23.73
C THR A 222 -10.91 -18.01 -24.81
N GLU A 223 -11.34 -18.26 -26.03
CA GLU A 223 -11.36 -17.26 -27.11
C GLU A 223 -12.19 -16.01 -26.74
N ALA A 224 -13.26 -16.18 -25.99
CA ALA A 224 -14.15 -15.09 -25.57
C ALA A 224 -13.65 -14.31 -24.34
N GLY A 225 -12.67 -14.83 -23.61
CA GLY A 225 -12.17 -14.16 -22.42
C GLY A 225 -11.54 -15.10 -21.40
N ARG A 226 -11.40 -14.62 -20.19
CA ARG A 226 -10.75 -15.31 -19.07
C ARG A 226 -11.60 -15.17 -17.82
N TRP A 227 -11.56 -16.19 -16.96
CA TRP A 227 -11.97 -16.09 -15.58
C TRP A 227 -10.97 -16.72 -14.63
N ARG A 228 -10.91 -16.25 -13.41
CA ARG A 228 -10.05 -16.75 -12.35
C ARG A 228 -10.81 -16.77 -11.04
N LEU A 229 -10.69 -17.85 -10.28
CA LEU A 229 -11.10 -17.95 -8.89
C LEU A 229 -9.86 -18.14 -8.04
N HIS A 230 -9.78 -17.46 -6.90
CA HIS A 230 -8.61 -17.55 -6.04
C HIS A 230 -9.00 -17.50 -4.56
N ALA A 231 -8.26 -18.24 -3.75
CA ALA A 231 -8.38 -18.26 -2.29
C ALA A 231 -7.02 -17.99 -1.67
N ARG A 232 -6.98 -17.24 -0.58
CA ARG A 232 -5.78 -16.96 0.20
C ARG A 232 -6.04 -17.13 1.68
N GLY A 233 -5.03 -17.65 2.39
CA GLY A 233 -5.02 -17.75 3.84
C GLY A 233 -3.69 -17.25 4.39
N TYR A 234 -3.76 -16.39 5.37
CA TYR A 234 -2.63 -15.84 6.09
C TYR A 234 -2.91 -15.86 7.58
N GLN A 235 -1.90 -16.23 8.35
CA GLN A 235 -1.88 -16.03 9.79
C GLN A 235 -0.47 -15.76 10.29
N SER A 236 -0.34 -14.91 11.30
CA SER A 236 0.92 -14.67 11.98
C SER A 236 0.72 -14.36 13.47
N ARG A 237 1.80 -14.59 14.24
CA ARG A 237 1.94 -14.15 15.62
C ARG A 237 3.37 -13.71 15.85
N TRP A 238 3.55 -12.70 16.71
CA TRP A 238 4.86 -12.14 16.99
C TRP A 238 4.89 -11.42 18.35
N HIS A 239 6.08 -11.23 18.88
CA HIS A 239 6.38 -10.19 19.86
C HIS A 239 7.01 -8.99 19.17
N SER A 240 7.12 -7.85 19.85
CA SER A 240 7.78 -6.67 19.28
C SER A 240 8.57 -5.90 20.31
N ALA A 241 9.64 -5.27 19.84
CA ALA A 241 10.24 -4.11 20.44
C ALA A 241 9.71 -2.89 19.68
N ASP A 242 8.91 -2.05 20.31
CA ASP A 242 8.43 -0.80 19.70
C ASP A 242 9.51 0.29 19.77
N GLN A 243 9.21 1.51 19.30
CA GLN A 243 10.13 2.65 19.41
C GLN A 243 10.44 2.97 20.89
N ILE A 244 11.66 3.44 21.15
CA ILE A 244 12.17 3.73 22.49
C ILE A 244 12.63 5.20 22.61
N PRO A 245 12.53 5.82 23.81
CA PRO A 245 12.96 7.20 23.99
C PRO A 245 14.49 7.33 23.95
N ALA A 246 14.98 8.35 23.26
CA ALA A 246 16.41 8.57 23.07
C ALA A 246 17.14 8.82 24.39
N ARG A 247 16.50 9.47 25.38
CA ARG A 247 17.06 9.70 26.70
C ARG A 247 17.40 8.41 27.45
N ALA A 248 16.55 7.38 27.35
CA ALA A 248 16.82 6.10 28.00
C ALA A 248 18.11 5.44 27.48
N VAL A 249 18.41 5.62 26.19
CA VAL A 249 19.65 5.14 25.58
C VAL A 249 20.84 6.02 25.96
N ALA A 250 20.67 7.35 25.95
CA ALA A 250 21.71 8.31 26.28
C ALA A 250 22.18 8.17 27.75
N GLU A 251 21.27 7.86 28.65
CA GLU A 251 21.55 7.63 30.09
C GLU A 251 22.06 6.21 30.38
N GLY A 252 22.12 5.34 29.38
CA GLY A 252 22.57 3.95 29.54
C GLY A 252 21.56 3.04 30.27
N VAL A 253 20.32 3.47 30.41
CA VAL A 253 19.21 2.69 31.01
C VAL A 253 18.80 1.57 30.05
N LEU A 254 18.84 1.84 28.73
CA LEU A 254 18.41 0.89 27.71
C LEU A 254 19.45 0.78 26.59
N HIS A 255 19.61 -0.42 26.05
CA HIS A 255 20.38 -0.62 24.83
C HIS A 255 19.63 -0.09 23.60
N PRO A 256 20.29 0.45 22.53
CA PRO A 256 19.58 0.91 21.32
C PRO A 256 18.74 -0.15 20.60
N LEU A 257 18.98 -1.44 20.87
CA LEU A 257 18.17 -2.58 20.40
C LEU A 257 17.35 -3.19 21.54
N GLY A 258 17.12 -2.47 22.64
CA GLY A 258 16.35 -2.91 23.79
C GLY A 258 14.84 -2.72 23.61
N ALA A 259 14.07 -3.22 24.57
CA ALA A 259 12.63 -3.02 24.68
C ALA A 259 12.25 -2.67 26.12
N LEU A 260 11.44 -1.63 26.32
CA LEU A 260 10.96 -1.22 27.65
C LEU A 260 9.81 -2.11 28.13
N ASP A 261 8.96 -2.57 27.22
CA ASP A 261 7.88 -3.50 27.51
C ASP A 261 8.04 -4.78 26.68
N PRO A 262 8.49 -5.89 27.26
CA PRO A 262 8.71 -7.14 26.52
C PRO A 262 7.42 -7.89 26.20
N ALA A 263 6.27 -7.42 26.67
CA ALA A 263 4.98 -8.05 26.46
C ALA A 263 4.23 -7.49 25.23
N LEU A 264 4.90 -6.71 24.39
CA LEU A 264 4.30 -6.17 23.16
C LEU A 264 4.29 -7.18 22.01
N GLY A 265 3.52 -6.88 20.95
CA GLY A 265 3.42 -7.69 19.76
C GLY A 265 1.99 -7.93 19.32
N GLY A 266 1.76 -8.97 18.53
CA GLY A 266 0.42 -9.16 17.98
C GLY A 266 0.18 -10.54 17.39
N ARG A 267 -1.03 -10.67 16.87
CA ARG A 267 -1.47 -11.77 16.01
C ARG A 267 -2.47 -11.26 15.00
N SER A 268 -2.35 -11.73 13.77
CA SER A 268 -3.23 -11.35 12.68
C SER A 268 -3.59 -12.56 11.84
N HIS A 269 -4.79 -12.55 11.26
CA HIS A 269 -5.14 -13.43 10.17
C HIS A 269 -5.94 -12.70 9.09
N ARG A 270 -5.84 -13.20 7.86
CA ARG A 270 -6.65 -12.78 6.72
C ARG A 270 -6.97 -13.98 5.86
N PHE A 271 -8.26 -14.27 5.70
CA PHE A 271 -8.74 -15.27 4.74
C PHE A 271 -9.55 -14.56 3.68
N SER A 272 -9.34 -14.90 2.42
CA SER A 272 -10.07 -14.29 1.32
C SER A 272 -10.42 -15.30 0.24
N LEU A 273 -11.58 -15.10 -0.36
CA LEU A 273 -12.02 -15.76 -1.58
C LEU A 273 -12.40 -14.67 -2.57
N GLY A 274 -11.88 -14.74 -3.78
CA GLY A 274 -12.17 -13.79 -4.83
C GLY A 274 -12.27 -14.43 -6.19
N GLY A 275 -12.80 -13.67 -7.13
CA GLY A 275 -12.84 -14.06 -8.53
C GLY A 275 -12.81 -12.83 -9.42
N ASP A 276 -12.12 -12.96 -10.54
CA ASP A 276 -12.05 -11.95 -11.58
C ASP A 276 -12.31 -12.56 -12.96
N GLY A 277 -12.79 -11.74 -13.88
CA GLY A 277 -13.02 -12.20 -15.23
C GLY A 277 -13.06 -11.07 -16.25
N THR A 278 -12.71 -11.43 -17.48
CA THR A 278 -12.80 -10.57 -18.65
C THR A 278 -13.57 -11.32 -19.73
N LEU A 279 -14.55 -10.65 -20.34
CA LEU A 279 -15.35 -11.18 -21.44
C LEU A 279 -15.32 -10.19 -22.60
N ARG A 280 -14.82 -10.64 -23.76
CA ARG A 280 -14.82 -9.88 -25.01
C ARG A 280 -16.09 -10.18 -25.80
N THR A 281 -16.76 -9.14 -26.22
CA THR A 281 -18.00 -9.22 -27.01
C THR A 281 -17.87 -8.30 -28.23
N ALA A 282 -18.77 -8.42 -29.19
CA ALA A 282 -18.83 -7.51 -30.34
C ALA A 282 -19.10 -6.04 -29.95
N LEU A 283 -19.62 -5.79 -28.76
CA LEU A 283 -19.93 -4.45 -28.25
C LEU A 283 -18.79 -3.82 -27.45
N GLY A 284 -17.84 -4.62 -26.97
CA GLY A 284 -16.74 -4.19 -26.13
C GLY A 284 -16.31 -5.25 -25.12
N VAL A 285 -15.52 -4.84 -24.13
CA VAL A 285 -14.91 -5.70 -23.13
C VAL A 285 -15.55 -5.46 -21.77
N TRP A 286 -16.06 -6.52 -21.18
CA TRP A 286 -16.53 -6.56 -19.79
C TRP A 286 -15.42 -7.07 -18.89
N THR A 287 -15.17 -6.40 -17.77
CA THR A 287 -14.39 -6.95 -16.67
C THR A 287 -15.24 -6.94 -15.40
N ALA A 288 -15.07 -7.95 -14.58
CA ALA A 288 -15.74 -8.02 -13.29
C ALA A 288 -14.82 -8.70 -12.27
N GLU A 289 -14.90 -8.23 -11.03
CA GLU A 289 -14.24 -8.82 -9.89
C GLU A 289 -15.15 -8.78 -8.67
N ALA A 290 -15.05 -9.80 -7.82
CA ALA A 290 -15.80 -9.88 -6.57
C ALA A 290 -14.97 -10.59 -5.52
N TYR A 291 -15.20 -10.26 -4.25
CA TYR A 291 -14.44 -10.82 -3.13
C TYR A 291 -15.24 -10.87 -1.84
N VAL A 292 -14.80 -11.78 -0.97
CA VAL A 292 -15.12 -11.80 0.45
C VAL A 292 -13.83 -11.98 1.25
N ILE A 293 -13.73 -11.29 2.39
CA ILE A 293 -12.53 -11.26 3.23
C ILE A 293 -12.98 -11.36 4.69
N ASP A 294 -12.33 -12.24 5.44
CA ASP A 294 -12.38 -12.33 6.90
C ASP A 294 -11.01 -11.89 7.44
N TYR A 295 -11.01 -10.93 8.36
CA TYR A 295 -9.79 -10.34 8.88
C TYR A 295 -9.90 -10.11 10.37
N ARG A 296 -8.78 -10.37 11.07
CA ARG A 296 -8.65 -10.03 12.49
C ARG A 296 -7.24 -9.63 12.84
N LEU A 297 -7.11 -8.58 13.66
CA LEU A 297 -5.89 -8.14 14.30
C LEU A 297 -6.10 -8.04 15.81
N ARG A 298 -5.13 -8.50 16.59
CA ARG A 298 -4.90 -8.08 17.97
C ARG A 298 -3.48 -7.58 18.08
N LEU A 299 -3.32 -6.37 18.56
CA LEU A 299 -2.03 -5.71 18.70
C LEU A 299 -1.90 -5.15 20.12
N TRP A 300 -0.79 -5.42 20.76
CA TRP A 300 -0.42 -4.84 22.07
C TRP A 300 0.76 -3.90 21.85
N SER A 301 0.58 -2.65 22.26
CA SER A 301 1.56 -1.57 22.13
C SER A 301 1.66 -0.80 23.45
N ASN A 302 2.76 -0.04 23.60
CA ASN A 302 2.98 0.83 24.74
C ASN A 302 3.95 1.94 24.30
N PHE A 303 3.47 3.18 24.16
CA PHE A 303 4.28 4.28 23.64
C PHE A 303 4.65 5.29 24.72
N THR A 304 3.79 5.47 25.72
CA THR A 304 3.95 6.45 26.79
C THR A 304 4.49 5.85 28.08
N TYR A 305 4.52 4.52 28.17
CA TYR A 305 5.03 3.66 29.25
C TYR A 305 4.32 3.81 30.60
N GLY A 306 4.40 4.94 31.25
CA GLY A 306 3.77 5.20 32.55
C GLY A 306 3.36 6.66 32.72
N LEU A 307 2.99 7.31 31.62
CA LEU A 307 2.54 8.70 31.62
C LEU A 307 1.13 8.80 32.21
N ASP A 308 0.21 7.94 31.75
CA ASP A 308 -1.19 7.92 32.17
C ASP A 308 -1.39 7.09 33.44
N ASP A 309 -0.74 5.94 33.56
CA ASP A 309 -0.84 5.04 34.72
C ASP A 309 0.55 4.60 35.21
N PRO A 310 1.18 5.39 36.07
CA PRO A 310 2.51 5.10 36.62
C PRO A 310 2.60 3.79 37.41
N ALA A 311 1.48 3.28 37.89
CA ALA A 311 1.44 2.09 38.72
C ALA A 311 1.33 0.79 37.92
N ARG A 312 0.59 0.82 36.78
CA ARG A 312 0.30 -0.37 36.00
C ARG A 312 0.90 -0.30 34.59
N GLY A 313 1.33 0.89 34.15
CA GLY A 313 1.83 1.17 32.81
C GLY A 313 0.70 1.44 31.81
N ASP A 314 1.09 1.93 30.64
CA ASP A 314 0.18 2.40 29.60
C ASP A 314 0.01 1.40 28.47
N GLN A 315 0.31 0.11 28.70
CA GLN A 315 0.10 -0.93 27.69
C GLN A 315 -1.38 -1.00 27.29
N PHE A 316 -1.63 -1.07 25.98
CA PHE A 316 -2.97 -1.21 25.45
C PHE A 316 -3.06 -2.30 24.40
N GLU A 317 -4.27 -2.84 24.22
CA GLU A 317 -4.66 -3.76 23.15
C GLU A 317 -5.55 -3.04 22.16
N GLN A 318 -5.19 -3.10 20.88
CA GLN A 318 -6.05 -2.74 19.76
C GLN A 318 -6.60 -4.01 19.12
N LEU A 319 -7.90 -4.02 18.89
CA LEU A 319 -8.63 -5.15 18.28
C LEU A 319 -9.35 -4.66 17.03
N ASP A 320 -9.26 -5.45 15.98
CA ASP A 320 -10.09 -5.34 14.80
C ASP A 320 -10.58 -6.73 14.40
N ASP A 321 -11.88 -6.89 14.21
CA ASP A 321 -12.53 -8.15 13.84
C ASP A 321 -13.62 -7.86 12.82
N ARG A 322 -13.38 -8.22 11.54
CA ARG A 322 -14.25 -7.81 10.44
C ARG A 322 -14.44 -8.82 9.34
N ARG A 323 -15.53 -8.65 8.64
CA ARG A 323 -15.79 -9.25 7.34
C ARG A 323 -16.02 -8.16 6.31
N MET A 324 -15.48 -8.37 5.12
CA MET A 324 -15.62 -7.46 4.00
C MET A 324 -16.14 -8.22 2.80
N ALA A 325 -16.99 -7.58 2.02
CA ALA A 325 -17.45 -8.09 0.73
C ALA A 325 -17.55 -6.93 -0.27
N GLY A 326 -17.29 -7.21 -1.52
CA GLY A 326 -17.39 -6.19 -2.56
C GLY A 326 -17.07 -6.72 -3.93
N GLY A 327 -17.02 -5.79 -4.87
CA GLY A 327 -16.65 -6.07 -6.25
C GLY A 327 -16.76 -4.83 -7.13
N GLN A 328 -16.20 -4.97 -8.32
CA GLN A 328 -16.22 -3.95 -9.35
C GLN A 328 -16.60 -4.59 -10.67
N GLY A 329 -17.36 -3.88 -11.48
CA GLY A 329 -17.65 -4.24 -12.86
C GLY A 329 -17.33 -3.07 -13.78
N THR A 330 -16.70 -3.33 -14.95
CA THR A 330 -16.46 -2.31 -15.96
C THR A 330 -16.87 -2.79 -17.34
N PHE A 331 -17.26 -1.86 -18.18
CA PHE A 331 -17.50 -2.06 -19.59
C PHE A 331 -16.71 -1.03 -20.41
N SER A 332 -15.86 -1.52 -21.31
CA SER A 332 -15.02 -0.69 -22.19
C SER A 332 -15.41 -0.92 -23.65
N TRP A 333 -15.51 0.16 -24.41
CA TRP A 333 -15.85 0.10 -25.85
C TRP A 333 -15.17 1.22 -26.64
N GLY A 334 -15.15 1.08 -27.96
CA GLY A 334 -14.55 2.06 -28.87
C GLY A 334 -13.04 1.95 -28.97
N GLU A 335 -12.43 0.80 -28.71
CA GLU A 335 -10.96 0.61 -28.78
C GLU A 335 -10.36 1.01 -30.15
N ASP A 336 -11.08 0.73 -31.25
CA ASP A 336 -10.68 1.10 -32.63
C ASP A 336 -11.23 2.46 -33.08
N GLN A 337 -11.80 3.23 -32.18
CA GLN A 337 -12.39 4.54 -32.47
C GLN A 337 -11.50 5.67 -31.94
N PRO A 338 -11.64 6.90 -32.44
CA PRO A 338 -10.98 8.06 -31.86
C PRO A 338 -11.33 8.31 -30.39
N LEU A 339 -12.45 7.76 -29.90
CA LEU A 339 -12.90 7.83 -28.53
C LEU A 339 -13.06 6.42 -27.96
N THR A 340 -12.14 6.03 -27.07
CA THR A 340 -12.28 4.85 -26.21
C THR A 340 -13.00 5.25 -24.94
N GLN A 341 -13.97 4.45 -24.49
CA GLN A 341 -14.82 4.77 -23.35
C GLN A 341 -14.84 3.61 -22.37
N ARG A 342 -14.95 3.94 -21.08
CA ARG A 342 -15.07 2.97 -20.00
C ARG A 342 -16.08 3.47 -18.97
N LEU A 343 -17.03 2.62 -18.63
CA LEU A 343 -18.00 2.82 -17.54
C LEU A 343 -17.74 1.76 -16.47
N GLY A 344 -17.76 2.14 -15.20
CA GLY A 344 -17.57 1.19 -14.10
C GLY A 344 -18.47 1.46 -12.91
N ILE A 345 -18.76 0.40 -12.18
CA ILE A 345 -19.46 0.42 -10.89
C ILE A 345 -18.64 -0.35 -9.88
N GLU A 346 -18.57 0.16 -8.65
CA GLU A 346 -17.91 -0.48 -7.52
C GLU A 346 -18.83 -0.50 -6.31
N VAL A 347 -18.82 -1.59 -5.56
CA VAL A 347 -19.55 -1.73 -4.29
C VAL A 347 -18.62 -2.35 -3.27
N ARG A 348 -18.62 -1.80 -2.05
CA ARG A 348 -17.86 -2.36 -0.91
C ARG A 348 -18.67 -2.23 0.37
N SER A 349 -18.66 -3.29 1.18
CA SER A 349 -19.25 -3.32 2.51
C SER A 349 -18.25 -3.91 3.51
N ASP A 350 -17.96 -3.17 4.57
CA ASP A 350 -17.16 -3.57 5.72
C ASP A 350 -18.12 -3.72 6.91
N VAL A 351 -18.25 -4.93 7.44
CA VAL A 351 -18.98 -5.24 8.67
C VAL A 351 -17.94 -5.57 9.74
N ILE A 352 -17.79 -4.66 10.68
CA ILE A 352 -16.77 -4.74 11.73
C ILE A 352 -17.50 -5.09 13.02
N ASP A 353 -17.34 -6.34 13.45
CA ASP A 353 -18.01 -6.85 14.65
C ASP A 353 -17.45 -6.20 15.91
N ASN A 354 -16.14 -5.87 15.92
CA ASN A 354 -15.47 -5.17 17.03
C ASN A 354 -14.25 -4.38 16.55
N VAL A 355 -14.28 -3.08 16.78
CA VAL A 355 -13.11 -2.19 16.76
C VAL A 355 -12.87 -1.73 18.21
N GLY A 356 -11.86 -2.33 18.86
CA GLY A 356 -11.66 -2.20 20.29
C GLY A 356 -10.35 -1.53 20.69
N LEU A 357 -10.38 -0.80 21.81
CA LEU A 357 -9.23 -0.26 22.52
C LEU A 357 -9.36 -0.57 24.01
N TYR A 358 -8.39 -1.27 24.55
CA TYR A 358 -8.42 -1.75 25.93
C TYR A 358 -7.09 -1.49 26.61
N ARG A 359 -7.09 -0.93 27.83
CA ARG A 359 -5.90 -0.92 28.68
C ARG A 359 -5.56 -2.33 29.12
N THR A 360 -4.27 -2.68 29.08
CA THR A 360 -3.79 -4.01 29.44
C THR A 360 -2.58 -3.94 30.37
N VAL A 361 -2.37 -5.01 31.13
CA VAL A 361 -1.14 -5.28 31.88
C VAL A 361 -0.68 -6.67 31.49
N ALA A 362 0.52 -6.81 30.96
CA ALA A 362 1.04 -8.10 30.47
C ALA A 362 0.03 -8.83 29.56
N ARG A 363 -0.60 -8.10 28.61
CA ARG A 363 -1.65 -8.55 27.69
C ARG A 363 -2.98 -8.95 28.32
N GLN A 364 -3.18 -8.70 29.62
CA GLN A 364 -4.45 -8.95 30.30
C GLN A 364 -5.26 -7.66 30.35
N ARG A 365 -6.47 -7.68 29.75
CA ARG A 365 -7.38 -6.52 29.75
C ARG A 365 -7.75 -6.10 31.15
N GLN A 366 -7.68 -4.80 31.42
CA GLN A 366 -8.06 -4.16 32.68
C GLN A 366 -9.31 -3.29 32.49
N GLU A 367 -9.32 -2.46 31.47
CA GLU A 367 -10.33 -1.47 31.18
C GLU A 367 -10.57 -1.39 29.67
N GLY A 368 -11.80 -1.16 29.24
CA GLY A 368 -12.18 -0.95 27.85
C GLY A 368 -12.52 0.52 27.61
N PHE A 369 -11.81 1.17 26.70
CA PHE A 369 -12.12 2.52 26.24
C PHE A 369 -13.05 2.51 25.03
N ARG A 370 -12.87 1.53 24.13
CA ARG A 370 -13.71 1.30 22.96
C ARG A 370 -14.02 -0.18 22.80
N ASP A 371 -15.23 -0.45 22.40
CA ASP A 371 -15.75 -1.78 22.03
C ASP A 371 -16.91 -1.53 21.07
N ASP A 372 -16.54 -1.07 19.86
CA ASP A 372 -17.48 -0.49 18.91
C ASP A 372 -17.71 -1.45 17.75
N ALA A 373 -18.95 -1.57 17.28
CA ALA A 373 -19.28 -2.24 16.03
C ALA A 373 -19.58 -1.19 14.95
N VAL A 374 -19.07 -1.44 13.74
CA VAL A 374 -19.17 -0.50 12.62
C VAL A 374 -19.66 -1.21 11.36
N ASP A 375 -20.66 -0.64 10.72
CA ASP A 375 -21.08 -1.00 9.38
C ASP A 375 -20.77 0.17 8.44
N GLN A 376 -19.98 -0.07 7.40
CA GLN A 376 -19.57 0.95 6.43
C GLN A 376 -19.74 0.43 5.01
N THR A 377 -20.63 1.05 4.24
CA THR A 377 -20.91 0.63 2.86
C THR A 377 -20.68 1.79 1.90
N SER A 378 -20.13 1.48 0.72
CA SER A 378 -19.99 2.45 -0.36
C SER A 378 -20.43 1.88 -1.70
N VAL A 379 -20.94 2.78 -2.55
CA VAL A 379 -21.24 2.53 -3.96
C VAL A 379 -20.60 3.65 -4.77
N ALA A 380 -19.92 3.29 -5.84
CA ALA A 380 -19.35 4.25 -6.76
C ALA A 380 -19.71 3.95 -8.21
N LEU A 381 -19.88 5.01 -8.99
CA LEU A 381 -20.04 4.96 -10.43
C LEU A 381 -18.95 5.83 -11.05
N PHE A 382 -18.25 5.32 -12.08
CA PHE A 382 -17.25 6.11 -12.78
C PHE A 382 -17.33 5.94 -14.29
N TYR A 383 -16.99 7.01 -14.99
CA TYR A 383 -16.86 7.04 -16.44
C TYR A 383 -15.50 7.63 -16.81
N GLU A 384 -14.92 7.10 -17.86
CA GLU A 384 -13.68 7.60 -18.45
C GLU A 384 -13.75 7.54 -19.96
N GLY A 385 -13.34 8.64 -20.61
CA GLY A 385 -13.21 8.76 -22.05
C GLY A 385 -11.80 9.17 -22.45
N ALA A 386 -11.14 8.40 -23.30
CA ALA A 386 -9.85 8.73 -23.90
C ALA A 386 -10.07 9.09 -25.36
N PHE A 387 -9.75 10.32 -25.73
CA PHE A 387 -10.00 10.87 -27.06
C PHE A 387 -8.68 11.19 -27.79
N SER A 388 -8.45 10.56 -28.94
CA SER A 388 -7.34 10.85 -29.84
C SER A 388 -7.69 12.04 -30.73
N LEU A 389 -7.29 13.24 -30.29
CA LEU A 389 -7.55 14.51 -31.02
C LEU A 389 -6.78 14.59 -32.33
N SER A 390 -5.59 14.01 -32.37
CA SER A 390 -4.72 13.89 -33.53
C SER A 390 -3.63 12.84 -33.25
N PRO A 391 -2.79 12.46 -34.24
CA PRO A 391 -1.67 11.55 -33.98
C PRO A 391 -0.68 12.00 -32.89
N ARG A 392 -0.69 13.28 -32.52
CA ARG A 392 0.19 13.86 -31.51
C ARG A 392 -0.51 14.29 -30.23
N TRP A 393 -1.84 14.36 -30.22
CA TRP A 393 -2.60 14.87 -29.08
C TRP A 393 -3.65 13.87 -28.65
N ARG A 394 -3.64 13.50 -27.40
CA ARG A 394 -4.63 12.66 -26.73
C ARG A 394 -5.13 13.37 -25.48
N SER A 395 -6.42 13.31 -25.23
CA SER A 395 -7.01 13.77 -23.97
C SER A 395 -7.74 12.63 -23.27
N VAL A 396 -7.68 12.60 -21.96
CA VAL A 396 -8.45 11.67 -21.13
C VAL A 396 -9.25 12.50 -20.15
N PHE A 397 -10.52 12.22 -20.01
CA PHE A 397 -11.35 12.81 -18.98
C PHE A 397 -12.10 11.72 -18.23
N GLY A 398 -12.27 11.93 -16.94
CA GLY A 398 -12.94 11.00 -16.04
C GLY A 398 -13.84 11.72 -15.08
N LEU A 399 -14.88 11.04 -14.64
CA LEU A 399 -15.75 11.48 -13.57
C LEU A 399 -16.09 10.27 -12.70
N ARG A 400 -15.93 10.42 -11.38
CA ARG A 400 -16.33 9.41 -10.41
C ARG A 400 -17.27 10.03 -9.39
N ALA A 401 -18.33 9.33 -9.05
CA ALA A 401 -19.27 9.67 -8.00
C ALA A 401 -19.29 8.54 -6.98
N ASP A 402 -19.04 8.86 -5.72
CA ASP A 402 -19.03 7.94 -4.59
C ASP A 402 -20.14 8.30 -3.62
N HIS A 403 -20.78 7.31 -3.02
CA HIS A 403 -21.74 7.46 -1.93
C HIS A 403 -21.38 6.51 -0.79
N TYR A 404 -21.35 7.04 0.43
CA TYR A 404 -20.99 6.32 1.65
C TYR A 404 -22.12 6.36 2.66
N ASP A 405 -22.34 5.24 3.35
CA ASP A 405 -23.22 5.09 4.50
C ASP A 405 -22.40 4.53 5.66
N PHE A 406 -22.38 5.24 6.79
CA PHE A 406 -21.66 4.90 8.02
C PHE A 406 -22.66 4.64 9.13
N SER A 407 -22.47 3.58 9.91
CA SER A 407 -23.25 3.25 11.09
C SER A 407 -22.33 2.74 12.19
N VAL A 408 -22.39 3.35 13.36
CA VAL A 408 -21.59 3.00 14.54
C VAL A 408 -22.50 2.67 15.70
N ARG A 409 -22.26 1.52 16.31
CA ARG A 409 -22.81 1.12 17.62
C ARG A 409 -21.66 1.12 18.61
N ALA A 410 -21.44 2.24 19.25
CA ALA A 410 -20.35 2.45 20.20
C ALA A 410 -20.71 1.91 21.59
N ALA A 411 -19.66 1.56 22.37
CA ALA A 411 -19.80 1.22 23.77
C ALA A 411 -20.41 2.39 24.57
N ASP A 412 -19.94 3.62 24.35
CA ASP A 412 -20.66 4.82 24.79
C ASP A 412 -21.76 5.17 23.77
N ARG A 413 -23.01 5.13 24.21
CA ARG A 413 -24.19 5.39 23.38
C ARG A 413 -24.19 6.79 22.77
N LEU A 414 -23.52 7.77 23.39
CA LEU A 414 -23.43 9.13 22.86
C LEU A 414 -22.62 9.18 21.56
N ASN A 415 -21.67 8.26 21.37
CA ASN A 415 -20.87 8.10 20.17
C ASN A 415 -21.52 7.19 19.11
N SER A 416 -22.70 6.61 19.42
CA SER A 416 -23.46 5.82 18.44
C SER A 416 -24.22 6.72 17.49
N GLY A 417 -24.25 6.35 16.20
CA GLY A 417 -24.95 7.14 15.18
C GLY A 417 -24.64 6.65 13.78
N GLY A 418 -24.98 7.49 12.81
CA GLY A 418 -24.68 7.24 11.41
C GLY A 418 -24.54 8.53 10.64
N ALA A 419 -23.86 8.46 9.50
CA ALA A 419 -23.67 9.55 8.58
C ALA A 419 -23.73 9.06 7.13
N ARG A 420 -24.03 9.96 6.21
CA ARG A 420 -24.01 9.72 4.76
C ARG A 420 -23.33 10.87 4.08
N GLU A 421 -22.45 10.55 3.13
CA GLU A 421 -21.72 11.54 2.37
C GLU A 421 -21.60 11.09 0.91
N SER A 422 -21.48 12.05 0.00
CA SER A 422 -21.25 11.81 -1.43
C SER A 422 -20.16 12.71 -1.95
N GLN A 423 -19.25 12.12 -2.71
CA GLN A 423 -18.11 12.82 -3.31
C GLN A 423 -18.16 12.73 -4.83
N LEU A 424 -17.91 13.86 -5.50
CA LEU A 424 -17.74 13.92 -6.94
C LEU A 424 -16.28 14.26 -7.25
N SER A 425 -15.64 13.40 -8.07
CA SER A 425 -14.20 13.48 -8.37
C SER A 425 -13.96 13.56 -9.88
N PRO A 426 -13.96 14.78 -10.48
CA PRO A 426 -13.57 14.98 -11.86
C PRO A 426 -12.06 14.83 -12.05
N LYS A 427 -11.66 14.35 -13.24
CA LYS A 427 -10.26 14.11 -13.61
C LYS A 427 -10.07 14.44 -15.09
N ALA A 428 -8.90 14.99 -15.44
CA ALA A 428 -8.55 15.26 -16.83
C ALA A 428 -7.05 15.18 -17.05
N SER A 429 -6.66 14.66 -18.22
CA SER A 429 -5.27 14.63 -18.68
C SER A 429 -5.20 15.04 -20.14
N LEU A 430 -4.20 15.84 -20.48
CA LEU A 430 -3.85 16.19 -21.84
C LEU A 430 -2.43 15.70 -22.12
N ILE A 431 -2.26 14.91 -23.17
CA ILE A 431 -1.02 14.26 -23.53
C ILE A 431 -0.59 14.75 -24.92
N PHE A 432 0.67 15.16 -25.03
CA PHE A 432 1.31 15.59 -26.26
C PHE A 432 2.49 14.71 -26.60
N SER A 433 2.45 14.03 -27.75
CA SER A 433 3.48 13.14 -28.27
C SER A 433 4.20 13.81 -29.45
N PRO A 434 5.25 14.61 -29.20
CA PRO A 434 6.00 15.26 -30.28
C PRO A 434 6.75 14.23 -31.15
N SER A 435 7.09 13.06 -30.60
CA SER A 435 7.72 11.94 -31.29
C SER A 435 7.28 10.61 -30.67
N GLU A 436 7.62 9.49 -31.28
CA GLU A 436 7.38 8.13 -30.75
C GLU A 436 8.18 7.82 -29.47
N THR A 437 9.16 8.63 -29.13
CA THR A 437 10.05 8.42 -27.97
C THR A 437 9.81 9.40 -26.83
N LEU A 438 8.89 10.35 -26.99
CA LEU A 438 8.69 11.42 -26.02
C LEU A 438 7.20 11.76 -25.88
N GLU A 439 6.71 11.80 -24.66
CA GLU A 439 5.38 12.32 -24.31
C GLU A 439 5.46 13.35 -23.18
N ALA A 440 4.69 14.42 -23.30
CA ALA A 440 4.45 15.40 -22.25
C ALA A 440 3.01 15.28 -21.75
N TYR A 441 2.82 15.49 -20.44
CA TYR A 441 1.55 15.28 -19.73
C TYR A 441 1.18 16.52 -18.94
N LEU A 442 -0.08 16.88 -18.97
CA LEU A 442 -0.72 17.80 -18.05
C LEU A 442 -1.94 17.09 -17.48
N SER A 443 -1.94 16.84 -16.16
CA SER A 443 -3.00 16.09 -15.49
C SER A 443 -3.51 16.86 -14.28
N ILE A 444 -4.83 16.79 -14.05
CA ILE A 444 -5.50 17.36 -12.88
C ILE A 444 -6.59 16.38 -12.44
N GLY A 445 -6.81 16.25 -11.12
CA GLY A 445 -7.86 15.39 -10.60
C GLY A 445 -8.21 15.69 -9.15
N ARG A 446 -9.45 15.35 -8.78
CA ARG A 446 -9.87 15.26 -7.38
C ARG A 446 -9.77 13.82 -6.91
N GLY A 447 -9.26 13.64 -5.70
CA GLY A 447 -9.29 12.41 -4.92
C GLY A 447 -9.98 12.64 -3.60
N PHE A 448 -9.98 11.65 -2.74
CA PHE A 448 -10.44 11.75 -1.36
C PHE A 448 -9.97 10.56 -0.54
N HIS A 449 -10.07 10.69 0.79
CA HIS A 449 -10.07 9.55 1.69
C HIS A 449 -11.32 9.57 2.58
N SER A 450 -11.80 8.39 2.99
CA SER A 450 -12.83 8.25 4.00
C SER A 450 -12.21 8.25 5.39
N ASN A 451 -12.85 8.94 6.33
CA ASN A 451 -12.48 8.94 7.73
C ASN A 451 -12.99 7.70 8.46
N ASP A 452 -12.39 7.41 9.61
CA ASP A 452 -12.88 6.38 10.52
C ASP A 452 -14.30 6.72 10.97
N ALA A 453 -15.23 5.78 10.79
CA ALA A 453 -16.64 5.99 11.14
C ALA A 453 -16.84 6.37 12.61
N ARG A 454 -15.95 5.91 13.52
CA ARG A 454 -16.00 6.24 14.94
C ARG A 454 -15.67 7.71 15.19
N GLY A 455 -14.78 8.30 14.38
CA GLY A 455 -14.50 9.74 14.39
C GLY A 455 -15.67 10.55 13.81
N VAL A 456 -16.33 10.04 12.78
CA VAL A 456 -17.50 10.69 12.16
C VAL A 456 -18.70 10.82 13.11
N THR A 457 -18.87 9.88 14.04
CA THR A 457 -19.97 9.89 15.02
C THR A 457 -19.56 10.35 16.42
N LEU A 458 -18.30 10.75 16.61
CA LEU A 458 -17.73 11.13 17.90
C LEU A 458 -18.47 12.33 18.51
N ARG A 459 -18.75 12.27 19.81
CA ARG A 459 -19.34 13.34 20.62
C ARG A 459 -18.64 13.51 21.95
N ILE A 460 -18.12 12.39 22.48
CA ILE A 460 -17.41 12.33 23.75
C ILE A 460 -16.11 11.56 23.50
N ASP A 461 -14.99 12.12 23.92
CA ASP A 461 -13.71 11.41 23.90
C ASP A 461 -13.75 10.22 24.86
N PRO A 462 -13.46 8.99 24.39
CA PRO A 462 -13.63 7.78 25.21
C PRO A 462 -12.67 7.65 26.38
N GLN A 463 -11.52 8.32 26.33
CA GLN A 463 -10.52 8.25 27.40
C GLN A 463 -10.72 9.34 28.44
N SER A 464 -10.88 10.58 28.00
CA SER A 464 -11.02 11.74 28.90
C SER A 464 -12.46 12.00 29.37
N GLY A 465 -13.46 11.48 28.63
CA GLY A 465 -14.87 11.78 28.86
C GLY A 465 -15.28 13.20 28.48
N ASN A 466 -14.41 13.98 27.86
CA ASN A 466 -14.68 15.33 27.42
C ASN A 466 -15.51 15.37 26.13
N ALA A 467 -16.23 16.47 25.90
CA ALA A 467 -16.88 16.68 24.62
C ALA A 467 -15.84 16.75 23.49
N ALA A 468 -16.14 16.10 22.36
CA ALA A 468 -15.31 16.06 21.17
C ALA A 468 -16.14 16.35 19.92
N ASP A 469 -15.53 16.97 18.94
CA ASP A 469 -16.18 17.28 17.66
C ASP A 469 -16.02 16.10 16.67
N PRO A 470 -17.06 15.78 15.88
CA PRO A 470 -16.94 14.77 14.83
C PRO A 470 -16.08 15.27 13.68
N VAL A 471 -15.44 14.34 12.97
CA VAL A 471 -14.73 14.63 11.72
C VAL A 471 -15.65 14.48 10.51
N ASP A 472 -15.31 15.12 9.39
CA ASP A 472 -16.02 14.95 8.12
C ASP A 472 -15.91 13.49 7.63
N PRO A 473 -16.98 12.90 7.09
CA PRO A 473 -16.96 11.52 6.60
C PRO A 473 -15.98 11.27 5.45
N LEU A 474 -15.86 12.23 4.52
CA LEU A 474 -14.99 12.18 3.35
C LEU A 474 -14.18 13.47 3.25
N VAL A 475 -12.88 13.35 3.08
CA VAL A 475 -11.96 14.49 2.93
C VAL A 475 -11.48 14.57 1.50
N PRO A 476 -11.86 15.60 0.74
CA PRO A 476 -11.43 15.77 -0.63
C PRO A 476 -9.98 16.22 -0.73
N SER A 477 -9.36 15.89 -1.85
CA SER A 477 -8.05 16.36 -2.28
C SER A 477 -8.08 16.82 -3.73
N THR A 478 -7.15 17.71 -4.11
CA THR A 478 -6.99 18.15 -5.50
C THR A 478 -5.53 18.05 -5.88
N GLY A 479 -5.24 17.30 -6.96
CA GLY A 479 -3.89 17.12 -7.48
C GLY A 479 -3.71 17.64 -8.89
N GLY A 480 -2.50 18.13 -9.20
CA GLY A 480 -2.08 18.54 -10.54
C GLY A 480 -0.66 18.07 -10.84
N GLU A 481 -0.38 17.75 -12.09
CA GLU A 481 0.94 17.27 -12.54
C GLU A 481 1.26 17.79 -13.94
N LEU A 482 2.49 18.28 -14.11
CA LEU A 482 3.12 18.50 -15.39
C LEU A 482 4.33 17.57 -15.50
N GLY A 483 4.39 16.75 -16.53
CA GLY A 483 5.47 15.78 -16.62
C GLY A 483 5.85 15.38 -18.03
N VAL A 484 6.96 14.64 -18.13
CA VAL A 484 7.52 14.15 -19.39
C VAL A 484 7.97 12.70 -19.20
N LYS A 485 7.64 11.83 -20.16
CA LYS A 485 8.25 10.50 -20.32
C LYS A 485 9.11 10.47 -21.57
N TRP A 486 10.32 9.94 -21.44
CA TRP A 486 11.28 9.81 -22.52
C TRP A 486 11.82 8.38 -22.60
N SER A 487 11.66 7.75 -23.75
CA SER A 487 12.10 6.39 -24.04
C SER A 487 12.80 6.35 -25.40
N PRO A 488 14.08 6.76 -25.47
CA PRO A 488 14.81 6.92 -26.74
C PRO A 488 15.11 5.59 -27.44
N ARG A 489 15.09 4.49 -26.71
CA ARG A 489 15.31 3.13 -27.21
C ARG A 489 14.73 2.11 -26.23
N PRO A 490 14.42 0.88 -26.66
CA PRO A 490 13.95 -0.18 -25.76
C PRO A 490 14.85 -0.34 -24.54
N GLY A 491 14.23 -0.48 -23.37
CA GLY A 491 14.92 -0.63 -22.09
C GLY A 491 15.55 0.64 -21.50
N VAL A 492 15.28 1.82 -22.07
CA VAL A 492 15.66 3.11 -21.47
C VAL A 492 14.40 3.94 -21.28
N ASN A 493 13.98 4.09 -20.03
CA ASN A 493 12.79 4.83 -19.65
C ASN A 493 13.16 5.85 -18.56
N SER A 494 12.86 7.12 -18.84
CA SER A 494 13.04 8.22 -17.89
C SER A 494 11.76 9.02 -17.79
N ALA A 495 11.40 9.46 -16.61
CA ALA A 495 10.26 10.33 -16.37
C ALA A 495 10.65 11.47 -15.42
N LEU A 496 10.18 12.66 -15.71
CA LEU A 496 10.24 13.84 -14.85
C LEU A 496 8.83 14.32 -14.60
N ALA A 497 8.46 14.55 -13.34
CA ALA A 497 7.17 15.10 -12.95
C ALA A 497 7.34 16.26 -11.97
N LEU A 498 6.62 17.35 -12.24
CA LEU A 498 6.34 18.44 -11.31
C LEU A 498 4.90 18.27 -10.85
N TRP A 499 4.65 18.18 -9.58
CA TRP A 499 3.32 17.90 -9.05
C TRP A 499 2.97 18.80 -7.88
N GLN A 500 1.66 18.99 -7.69
CA GLN A 500 1.06 19.64 -6.52
C GLN A 500 -0.11 18.79 -6.03
N LEU A 501 -0.36 18.82 -4.72
CA LEU A 501 -1.47 18.17 -4.07
C LEU A 501 -1.91 18.98 -2.86
N ASP A 502 -3.20 19.30 -2.81
CA ASP A 502 -3.87 20.01 -1.72
C ASP A 502 -4.90 19.07 -1.09
N LEU A 503 -4.94 19.00 0.24
CA LEU A 503 -5.93 18.27 1.03
C LEU A 503 -6.71 19.27 1.90
N ASP A 504 -8.00 19.06 2.05
CA ASP A 504 -8.85 19.89 2.89
C ASP A 504 -8.58 19.64 4.40
N SER A 505 -8.11 18.45 4.77
CA SER A 505 -7.65 18.08 6.12
C SER A 505 -6.58 17.00 6.05
N GLU A 506 -5.59 17.05 6.92
CA GLU A 506 -4.73 15.91 7.21
C GLU A 506 -5.35 15.10 8.34
N LEU A 507 -5.12 13.81 8.32
CA LEU A 507 -5.39 12.95 9.45
C LEU A 507 -4.09 12.57 10.11
N LEU A 508 -3.91 13.03 11.32
CA LEU A 508 -2.91 12.50 12.22
C LEU A 508 -3.61 11.46 13.10
N PHE A 509 -3.24 10.21 12.93
CA PHE A 509 -3.67 9.17 13.84
C PHE A 509 -2.86 9.29 15.12
N VAL A 510 -3.54 9.53 16.22
CA VAL A 510 -2.95 9.50 17.55
C VAL A 510 -3.13 8.07 18.06
N GLY A 511 -2.12 7.21 17.81
CA GLY A 511 -2.18 5.76 18.04
C GLY A 511 -2.61 5.35 19.44
N ASP A 512 -2.25 6.13 20.45
CA ASP A 512 -2.54 5.87 21.86
C ASP A 512 -3.97 6.24 22.24
N ALA A 513 -4.55 7.26 21.60
CA ALA A 513 -5.90 7.70 21.88
C ALA A 513 -6.97 6.87 21.17
N GLY A 514 -6.58 6.07 20.15
CA GLY A 514 -7.53 5.36 19.29
C GLY A 514 -8.50 6.31 18.60
N ASN A 515 -8.13 7.58 18.47
CA ASN A 515 -8.88 8.65 17.87
C ASN A 515 -8.20 9.12 16.59
N THR A 516 -9.01 9.62 15.68
CA THR A 516 -8.55 10.36 14.51
C THR A 516 -8.81 11.84 14.80
N GLU A 517 -7.76 12.64 14.80
CA GLU A 517 -7.91 14.08 14.90
C GLU A 517 -7.83 14.69 13.51
N ALA A 518 -8.88 15.42 13.12
CA ALA A 518 -8.85 16.24 11.94
C ALA A 518 -7.92 17.42 12.20
N THR A 519 -6.95 17.61 11.32
CA THR A 519 -6.07 18.77 11.35
C THR A 519 -6.45 19.77 10.27
N ARG A 520 -5.65 20.81 10.15
CA ARG A 520 -5.77 21.83 9.11
C ARG A 520 -5.57 21.23 7.72
N GLY A 521 -6.11 21.89 6.69
CA GLY A 521 -5.77 21.60 5.32
C GLY A 521 -4.27 21.71 5.06
N SER A 522 -3.78 20.95 4.11
CA SER A 522 -2.37 20.92 3.75
C SER A 522 -2.13 21.15 2.26
N GLU A 523 -0.94 21.63 1.93
CA GLU A 523 -0.47 21.73 0.57
C GLU A 523 0.92 21.10 0.42
N ARG A 524 1.10 20.38 -0.69
CA ARG A 524 2.37 19.75 -1.07
C ARG A 524 2.67 20.02 -2.53
N TRP A 525 3.94 20.17 -2.85
CA TRP A 525 4.42 20.16 -4.22
C TRP A 525 5.82 19.57 -4.29
N GLY A 526 6.19 19.08 -5.45
CA GLY A 526 7.48 18.42 -5.57
C GLY A 526 7.90 18.13 -6.99
N VAL A 527 9.10 17.55 -7.07
CA VAL A 527 9.76 17.12 -8.30
C VAL A 527 10.15 15.66 -8.15
N GLU A 528 9.80 14.84 -9.12
CA GLU A 528 10.21 13.44 -9.17
C GLU A 528 10.96 13.17 -10.47
N PHE A 529 12.09 12.45 -10.37
CA PHE A 529 12.90 12.01 -11.50
C PHE A 529 13.12 10.51 -11.37
N ASN A 530 12.51 9.73 -12.27
CA ASN A 530 12.49 8.28 -12.23
C ASN A 530 13.16 7.72 -13.48
N ASN A 531 14.09 6.76 -13.30
CA ASN A 531 14.86 6.21 -14.40
C ASN A 531 15.00 4.70 -14.30
N PHE A 532 14.88 4.05 -15.44
CA PHE A 532 15.20 2.66 -15.64
C PHE A 532 16.04 2.52 -16.93
N TRP A 533 17.26 2.02 -16.80
CA TRP A 533 18.19 1.89 -17.92
C TRP A 533 18.72 0.46 -18.00
N GLN A 534 18.29 -0.26 -19.02
CA GLN A 534 18.91 -1.52 -19.44
C GLN A 534 20.18 -1.17 -20.21
N LEU A 535 21.34 -1.14 -19.52
CA LEU A 535 22.63 -0.76 -20.11
C LEU A 535 23.13 -1.80 -21.10
N THR A 536 22.96 -3.08 -20.74
CA THR A 536 23.18 -4.27 -21.58
C THR A 536 22.13 -5.33 -21.25
N PRO A 537 22.02 -6.46 -21.96
CA PRO A 537 21.10 -7.52 -21.55
C PRO A 537 21.28 -8.03 -20.11
N ALA A 538 22.46 -7.87 -19.52
CA ALA A 538 22.76 -8.31 -18.15
C ALA A 538 22.81 -7.16 -17.13
N TRP A 539 23.05 -5.91 -17.55
CA TRP A 539 23.20 -4.79 -16.63
C TRP A 539 22.00 -3.87 -16.64
N ARG A 540 21.47 -3.58 -15.45
CA ARG A 540 20.34 -2.65 -15.23
C ARG A 540 20.74 -1.61 -14.19
N LEU A 541 20.33 -0.36 -14.43
CA LEU A 541 20.47 0.75 -13.48
C LEU A 541 19.09 1.41 -13.30
N GLU A 542 18.67 1.53 -12.06
CA GLU A 542 17.52 2.31 -11.64
C GLU A 542 18.01 3.47 -10.76
N VAL A 543 17.47 4.66 -10.99
CA VAL A 543 17.74 5.84 -10.16
C VAL A 543 16.45 6.63 -10.02
N ASP A 544 15.97 6.73 -8.81
CA ASP A 544 14.73 7.43 -8.49
C ASP A 544 15.02 8.51 -7.44
N LEU A 545 14.67 9.76 -7.74
CA LEU A 545 14.85 10.92 -6.88
C LEU A 545 13.50 11.61 -6.69
N SER A 546 13.15 11.94 -5.47
CA SER A 546 11.94 12.69 -5.13
C SER A 546 12.28 13.81 -4.15
N TRP A 547 11.92 15.02 -4.51
CA TRP A 547 12.00 16.17 -3.63
C TRP A 547 10.61 16.74 -3.42
N THR A 548 10.26 17.05 -2.16
CA THR A 548 8.92 17.49 -1.75
C THR A 548 9.00 18.65 -0.78
N HIS A 549 8.10 19.58 -0.94
CA HIS A 549 7.80 20.62 0.03
C HIS A 549 6.35 20.46 0.49
N GLY A 550 6.14 20.20 1.79
CA GLY A 550 4.82 20.07 2.41
C GLY A 550 4.66 21.01 3.58
N ARG A 551 3.45 21.58 3.73
CA ARG A 551 3.08 22.42 4.87
C ARG A 551 1.58 22.41 5.11
N PHE A 552 1.19 22.68 6.34
CA PHE A 552 -0.19 23.05 6.66
C PHE A 552 -0.55 24.41 6.09
N GLN A 553 -1.80 24.58 5.73
CA GLN A 553 -2.37 25.86 5.29
C GLN A 553 -2.58 26.80 6.47
N GLY A 554 -2.48 28.10 6.20
CA GLY A 554 -2.65 29.13 7.21
C GLY A 554 -1.42 29.33 8.10
N ASN A 555 -1.57 30.22 9.09
CA ASN A 555 -0.55 30.53 10.09
C ASN A 555 -1.13 30.21 11.47
N ALA A 556 -0.52 29.28 12.16
CA ALA A 556 -0.87 28.94 13.52
C ALA A 556 0.34 29.15 14.45
N PRO A 557 0.11 29.45 15.73
CA PRO A 557 1.19 29.65 16.70
C PRO A 557 2.14 28.46 16.84
N GLU A 558 1.61 27.26 16.70
CA GLU A 558 2.34 25.99 16.74
C GLU A 558 3.22 25.73 15.52
N GLY A 559 3.08 26.53 14.47
CA GLY A 559 3.84 26.36 13.23
C GLY A 559 3.01 25.84 12.06
N ASN A 560 3.66 25.48 10.97
CA ASN A 560 3.01 24.96 9.76
C ASN A 560 3.75 23.80 9.09
N ARG A 561 4.73 23.20 9.76
CA ARG A 561 5.36 21.98 9.25
C ARG A 561 4.45 20.79 9.48
N ILE A 562 4.43 19.87 8.55
CA ILE A 562 3.69 18.62 8.71
C ILE A 562 4.65 17.61 9.32
N PRO A 563 4.39 17.10 10.55
CA PRO A 563 5.21 16.05 11.14
C PRO A 563 5.27 14.80 10.24
N GLY A 564 6.47 14.27 10.03
CA GLY A 564 6.67 13.12 9.13
C GLY A 564 6.73 13.48 7.64
N ALA A 565 6.60 14.75 7.24
CA ALA A 565 6.70 15.15 5.82
C ALA A 565 8.15 15.10 5.34
N VAL A 566 8.53 14.02 4.68
CA VAL A 566 9.88 13.77 4.17
C VAL A 566 10.18 14.66 2.97
N PRO A 567 11.20 15.54 3.03
CA PRO A 567 11.50 16.48 1.95
C PRO A 567 12.32 15.87 0.80
N PHE A 568 13.05 14.78 1.04
CA PHE A 568 13.90 14.18 0.03
C PHE A 568 14.01 12.67 0.19
N VAL A 569 13.79 11.96 -0.92
CA VAL A 569 13.96 10.51 -1.03
C VAL A 569 14.82 10.21 -2.25
N ALA A 570 15.82 9.36 -2.09
CA ALA A 570 16.63 8.85 -3.19
C ALA A 570 16.73 7.33 -3.11
N SER A 571 16.56 6.65 -4.23
CA SER A 571 16.86 5.23 -4.34
C SER A 571 17.65 4.94 -5.62
N SER A 572 18.56 3.97 -5.55
CA SER A 572 19.29 3.48 -6.70
C SER A 572 19.49 1.98 -6.61
N THR A 573 19.31 1.29 -7.72
CA THR A 573 19.57 -0.15 -7.83
C THR A 573 20.42 -0.42 -9.05
N LEU A 574 21.60 -1.01 -8.83
CA LEU A 574 22.47 -1.51 -9.89
C LEU A 574 22.44 -3.04 -9.85
N SER A 575 22.01 -3.66 -10.95
CA SER A 575 21.93 -5.11 -11.04
C SER A 575 22.75 -5.64 -12.22
N TYR A 576 23.52 -6.70 -11.95
CA TYR A 576 24.11 -7.58 -12.95
C TYR A 576 23.36 -8.91 -12.88
N ALA A 577 22.57 -9.23 -13.89
CA ALA A 577 21.65 -10.37 -13.86
C ALA A 577 21.60 -11.10 -15.22
N PRO A 578 22.64 -11.85 -15.59
CA PRO A 578 22.59 -12.70 -16.78
C PRO A 578 21.60 -13.84 -16.58
N SER A 579 21.15 -14.46 -17.68
CA SER A 579 20.22 -15.59 -17.64
C SER A 579 20.79 -16.80 -16.87
N GLN A 580 22.10 -17.02 -16.91
CA GLN A 580 22.82 -18.05 -16.17
C GLN A 580 24.16 -17.49 -15.65
N GLY A 581 24.74 -18.14 -14.63
CA GLY A 581 26.01 -17.73 -14.01
C GLY A 581 25.82 -16.78 -12.84
N PRO A 582 26.85 -16.00 -12.49
CA PRO A 582 26.82 -15.12 -11.34
C PRO A 582 25.85 -13.95 -11.57
N PHE A 583 25.19 -13.51 -10.50
CA PHE A 583 24.42 -12.29 -10.48
C PHE A 583 24.71 -11.50 -9.20
N ALA A 584 24.49 -10.20 -9.28
CA ALA A 584 24.64 -9.29 -8.15
C ALA A 584 23.67 -8.13 -8.26
N THR A 585 23.15 -7.66 -7.13
CA THR A 585 22.36 -6.44 -7.03
C THR A 585 22.88 -5.61 -5.86
N LEU A 586 23.08 -4.34 -6.11
CA LEU A 586 23.39 -3.31 -5.11
C LEU A 586 22.18 -2.37 -5.06
N ARG A 587 21.60 -2.17 -3.88
CA ARG A 587 20.48 -1.27 -3.67
C ARG A 587 20.78 -0.28 -2.55
N LEU A 588 20.74 1.01 -2.88
CA LEU A 588 20.86 2.14 -1.97
C LEU A 588 19.48 2.80 -1.80
N ARG A 589 19.11 3.11 -0.55
CA ARG A 589 17.98 3.95 -0.18
C ARG A 589 18.45 5.05 0.75
N HIS A 590 17.99 6.28 0.51
CA HIS A 590 18.20 7.42 1.39
C HIS A 590 16.87 8.11 1.68
N LEU A 591 16.61 8.34 2.96
CA LEU A 591 15.48 9.11 3.50
C LEU A 591 16.06 10.36 4.16
N GLY A 592 15.72 11.54 3.63
CA GLY A 592 16.20 12.81 4.18
C GLY A 592 15.59 13.12 5.56
N ALA A 593 16.26 13.95 6.34
CA ALA A 593 15.73 14.41 7.62
C ALA A 593 14.41 15.19 7.43
N TYR A 594 13.43 14.96 8.30
CA TYR A 594 12.08 15.52 8.22
C TYR A 594 11.63 16.11 9.56
N PRO A 595 10.67 17.07 9.57
CA PRO A 595 10.13 17.65 10.80
C PRO A 595 9.35 16.59 11.59
N LEU A 596 9.45 16.65 12.91
CA LEU A 596 8.69 15.83 13.86
C LEU A 596 7.73 16.66 14.71
N ALA A 597 7.88 17.99 14.68
CA ALA A 597 6.99 18.96 15.30
C ALA A 597 6.64 20.09 14.31
N GLU A 598 5.46 20.69 14.49
CA GLU A 598 4.93 21.71 13.57
C GLU A 598 5.76 22.99 13.55
N ASP A 599 6.36 23.38 14.67
CA ASP A 599 7.29 24.51 14.80
C ASP A 599 8.72 24.19 14.31
N ASN A 600 8.96 22.92 13.89
CA ASN A 600 10.25 22.43 13.40
C ASN A 600 11.37 22.42 14.47
N THR A 601 11.04 22.46 15.75
CA THR A 601 12.00 22.33 16.87
C THR A 601 12.58 20.93 16.96
N ALA A 602 11.78 19.89 16.63
CA ALA A 602 12.20 18.50 16.58
C ALA A 602 12.28 18.00 15.12
N LYS A 603 13.36 17.25 14.82
CA LYS A 603 13.60 16.67 13.50
C LYS A 603 14.15 15.25 13.60
N SER A 604 13.80 14.42 12.62
CA SER A 604 14.48 13.15 12.40
C SER A 604 15.93 13.36 11.92
N ARG A 605 16.76 12.33 12.04
CA ARG A 605 18.15 12.39 11.53
C ARG A 605 18.24 12.06 10.05
N GLY A 606 17.19 11.49 9.45
CA GLY A 606 17.27 10.85 8.14
C GLY A 606 18.00 9.51 8.23
N SER A 607 18.00 8.74 7.14
CA SER A 607 18.62 7.42 7.15
C SER A 607 19.14 6.98 5.78
N THR A 608 20.16 6.12 5.77
CA THR A 608 20.73 5.56 4.54
C THR A 608 20.93 4.06 4.70
N LEU A 609 20.34 3.28 3.81
CA LEU A 609 20.41 1.83 3.83
C LEU A 609 21.01 1.29 2.55
N LEU A 610 22.00 0.40 2.68
CA LEU A 610 22.61 -0.32 1.57
C LEU A 610 22.33 -1.82 1.72
N ASN A 611 21.71 -2.41 0.71
CA ASN A 611 21.47 -3.85 0.62
C ASN A 611 22.19 -4.44 -0.59
N LEU A 612 22.68 -5.68 -0.44
CA LEU A 612 23.33 -6.45 -1.49
C LEU A 612 22.62 -7.79 -1.66
N ALA A 613 22.50 -8.24 -2.91
CA ALA A 613 22.17 -9.63 -3.22
C ALA A 613 23.25 -10.18 -4.15
N LEU A 614 23.81 -11.33 -3.83
CA LEU A 614 24.83 -12.01 -4.60
C LEU A 614 24.38 -13.45 -4.84
N GLY A 615 24.67 -14.02 -6.00
CA GLY A 615 24.31 -15.40 -6.20
C GLY A 615 24.76 -15.98 -7.52
N TRP A 616 24.28 -17.21 -7.77
CA TRP A 616 24.57 -17.95 -8.98
C TRP A 616 23.32 -18.66 -9.49
N ARG A 617 23.08 -18.61 -10.79
CA ARG A 617 21.97 -19.29 -11.48
C ARG A 617 22.51 -20.44 -12.32
N TRP A 618 22.05 -21.63 -11.99
CA TRP A 618 22.16 -22.82 -12.82
C TRP A 618 20.79 -23.10 -13.49
N PRO A 619 20.68 -24.01 -14.45
CA PRO A 619 19.40 -24.28 -15.14
C PRO A 619 18.24 -24.65 -14.22
N ARG A 620 18.48 -25.32 -13.10
CA ARG A 620 17.45 -25.77 -12.15
C ARG A 620 17.71 -25.36 -10.70
N LEU A 621 18.80 -24.67 -10.44
CA LEU A 621 19.20 -24.29 -9.10
C LEU A 621 19.60 -22.81 -9.08
N ARG A 622 19.15 -22.07 -8.09
CA ARG A 622 19.62 -20.73 -7.77
C ARG A 622 20.10 -20.71 -6.31
N ALA A 623 21.30 -20.27 -6.09
CA ALA A 623 21.80 -19.93 -4.76
C ALA A 623 21.98 -18.43 -4.65
N GLN A 624 21.52 -17.86 -3.54
CA GLN A 624 21.59 -16.42 -3.28
C GLN A 624 22.00 -16.16 -1.84
N LEU A 625 22.80 -15.12 -1.64
CA LEU A 625 23.13 -14.53 -0.36
C LEU A 625 22.69 -13.07 -0.39
N ASP A 626 21.77 -12.69 0.49
CA ASP A 626 21.40 -11.32 0.76
C ASP A 626 22.19 -10.79 1.95
N VAL A 627 22.78 -9.61 1.78
CA VAL A 627 23.43 -8.84 2.85
C VAL A 627 22.61 -7.59 3.06
N LEU A 628 21.73 -7.63 4.05
CA LEU A 628 20.83 -6.55 4.41
C LEU A 628 21.52 -5.62 5.39
N ASN A 629 21.34 -4.31 5.25
CA ASN A 629 22.09 -3.30 5.98
C ASN A 629 23.62 -3.55 5.89
N ALA A 630 24.13 -3.64 4.68
CA ALA A 630 25.51 -4.08 4.43
C ALA A 630 26.59 -3.19 5.09
N LEU A 631 26.27 -1.91 5.31
CA LEU A 631 27.16 -0.96 5.99
C LEU A 631 27.05 -1.04 7.52
N ASP A 632 26.12 -1.86 8.04
CA ASP A 632 25.79 -1.92 9.48
C ASP A 632 25.42 -0.55 10.04
N ALA A 633 24.64 0.22 9.25
CA ALA A 633 24.22 1.56 9.62
C ALA A 633 23.38 1.52 10.90
N GLU A 634 23.70 2.42 11.81
CA GLU A 634 23.02 2.57 13.10
C GLU A 634 21.92 3.63 13.05
N ASP A 635 21.53 4.04 11.85
CA ASP A 635 20.46 5.00 11.61
C ASP A 635 19.10 4.48 12.13
N HIS A 636 18.14 5.37 12.21
CA HIS A 636 16.79 5.04 12.60
C HIS A 636 15.95 4.64 11.38
N ASP A 637 15.15 3.58 11.53
CA ASP A 637 14.14 3.19 10.54
C ASP A 637 13.01 4.22 10.54
N ILE A 638 12.64 4.72 11.74
CA ILE A 638 11.66 5.78 11.94
C ILE A 638 11.91 6.55 13.24
N ASP A 639 11.52 7.81 13.25
CA ASP A 639 11.55 8.73 14.38
C ASP A 639 10.19 9.34 14.66
N TYR A 640 9.87 9.54 15.94
CA TYR A 640 8.71 10.27 16.45
C TYR A 640 9.14 11.25 17.55
N PHE A 641 8.30 12.25 17.85
CA PHE A 641 8.54 13.18 18.96
C PHE A 641 7.25 13.35 19.77
N TYR A 642 7.25 12.88 21.01
CA TYR A 642 6.12 12.97 21.93
C TYR A 642 6.57 12.79 23.37
N ALA A 643 5.66 13.08 24.34
CA ALA A 643 5.92 12.88 25.75
C ALA A 643 5.75 11.41 26.13
N SER A 644 6.68 10.90 26.93
CA SER A 644 6.57 9.59 27.59
C SER A 644 7.15 9.67 29.00
N ARG A 645 6.83 8.71 29.85
CA ARG A 645 7.29 8.70 31.26
C ARG A 645 7.94 7.38 31.64
N LEU A 646 9.18 7.49 32.09
CA LEU A 646 9.91 6.38 32.69
C LEU A 646 9.82 6.45 34.23
N PRO A 647 10.13 5.35 34.97
CA PRO A 647 10.13 5.36 36.42
C PRO A 647 11.05 6.44 37.01
N GLY A 648 10.51 7.28 37.89
CA GLY A 648 11.23 8.37 38.52
C GLY A 648 11.19 9.72 37.81
N GLU A 649 10.58 9.79 36.64
CA GLU A 649 10.39 11.05 35.88
C GLU A 649 9.15 11.83 36.37
N PRO A 650 9.06 13.14 36.02
CA PRO A 650 7.92 14.00 36.35
C PRO A 650 6.56 13.43 35.90
N GLU A 651 5.48 13.88 36.56
CA GLU A 651 4.12 13.40 36.24
C GLU A 651 3.66 13.77 34.82
N GLU A 652 4.07 14.93 34.35
CA GLU A 652 3.82 15.40 32.97
C GLU A 652 4.59 14.66 31.90
N GLY A 653 5.52 13.77 32.29
CA GLY A 653 6.41 13.06 31.39
C GLY A 653 7.53 13.95 30.84
N VAL A 654 8.26 13.44 29.85
CA VAL A 654 9.35 14.11 29.16
C VAL A 654 9.11 14.02 27.67
N GLU A 655 8.99 15.17 26.99
CA GLU A 655 9.02 15.23 25.53
C GLU A 655 10.40 14.84 25.01
N ASP A 656 10.44 13.82 24.13
CA ASP A 656 11.70 13.29 23.63
C ASP A 656 11.53 12.67 22.24
N LEU A 657 12.64 12.51 21.57
CA LEU A 657 12.72 11.68 20.36
C LEU A 657 12.51 10.21 20.75
N HIS A 658 11.55 9.56 20.09
CA HIS A 658 11.36 8.11 20.17
C HIS A 658 11.72 7.51 18.82
N PHE A 659 12.53 6.46 18.81
CA PHE A 659 13.02 5.90 17.56
C PHE A 659 12.99 4.38 17.55
N LYS A 660 12.86 3.82 16.38
CA LYS A 660 13.17 2.44 16.06
C LYS A 660 14.45 2.41 15.24
N ARG A 661 15.47 1.70 15.73
CA ARG A 661 16.73 1.56 15.00
C ARG A 661 16.59 0.60 13.82
N PHE A 662 17.42 0.76 12.78
CA PHE A 662 17.60 -0.28 11.78
C PHE A 662 18.04 -1.60 12.44
N GLU A 663 17.54 -2.70 11.88
CA GLU A 663 18.10 -3.99 12.20
C GLU A 663 19.59 -4.02 11.80
N PRO A 664 20.49 -4.53 12.65
CA PRO A 664 21.90 -4.67 12.32
C PRO A 664 22.10 -5.47 11.03
N ARG A 665 23.29 -5.43 10.47
CA ARG A 665 23.63 -6.22 9.28
C ARG A 665 23.17 -7.66 9.42
N GLN A 666 22.39 -8.12 8.44
CA GLN A 666 21.88 -9.48 8.36
C GLN A 666 22.39 -10.19 7.12
N LEU A 667 22.63 -11.48 7.27
CA LEU A 667 22.93 -12.39 6.18
C LEU A 667 21.76 -13.36 6.03
N ARG A 668 21.26 -13.54 4.81
CA ARG A 668 20.26 -14.55 4.47
C ARG A 668 20.70 -15.34 3.26
N ALA A 669 20.85 -16.64 3.42
CA ALA A 669 21.16 -17.55 2.32
C ALA A 669 19.85 -18.23 1.85
N THR A 670 19.65 -18.24 0.55
CA THR A 670 18.48 -18.86 -0.10
C THR A 670 18.92 -19.83 -1.17
N VAL A 671 18.38 -21.03 -1.16
CA VAL A 671 18.53 -22.03 -2.21
C VAL A 671 17.16 -22.31 -2.81
N THR A 672 17.04 -22.12 -4.12
CA THR A 672 15.80 -22.34 -4.88
C THR A 672 16.03 -23.45 -5.89
N LEU A 673 15.22 -24.51 -5.84
CA LEU A 673 15.21 -25.63 -6.77
C LEU A 673 13.98 -25.52 -7.67
N THR A 674 14.19 -25.55 -8.98
CA THR A 674 13.14 -25.66 -10.00
C THR A 674 13.14 -27.10 -10.54
N LEU A 675 12.00 -27.81 -10.42
CA LEU A 675 11.83 -29.23 -10.69
C LEU A 675 11.48 -29.53 -12.15
#